data_21ef1b1083aed200bf0018721982ed34
#
_entry.id   21ef1b1083aed200bf0018721982ed34
#
_cell.length_a   1.000
_cell.length_b   1.000
_cell.length_c   1.000
_cell.angle_alpha   90.00
_cell.angle_beta   90.00
_cell.angle_gamma   90.00
#
_symmetry.space_group_name_H-M   'P 1'
#
loop_
_entity.id
_entity.type
_entity.pdbx_description
1 polymer ?
#
loop_
_entity_poly.entity_id
_entity_poly.type
_entity_poly.pdbx_seq_one_letter_code
_entity_poly.pdbx_strand_id
1 'polypeptide(L)'
;MQPIQISEPNSNEVVFGIDLGTTNSLIAMVDKAGNVKIFKDEQGRELLPSALSYENNTLKTGYDVGQNAIYSIKRLMGKSVEELNKEGVNFEIDHESEKVIRIKCAEEKYLTPVEISAEILKALCERVKKSKGLEVKKAVITVPAYFDDSARNATKYAARLAGIEVLRLVNEPTAAALSYSIEKNNNSGIYAVYDLGGGTFDISILKLHQGVFQVLAVGGDTELGGDDFDHLLSSIVIDKYREKVGLNKECSSVIPVLRHWDPESLITNEHTRQLYSKNWIPVSATCMTTLIESRIVKEYLSDNTVGTFEFNIRPYPVIPVRDTGIQEEKNMWISASRAEMTSNRVVSGELFECEITREEFEQAISPLVSKTINIVTRTISDIDLKIDDIKGVILVGGATRTPLVQNSLVKLFGNKVLNDVDPDKAVAIGAALQAHDLTSSSKDRNILLDVLPLSLGIETMGGIVEKIIPRNTPLPVSEIKEFTTYVDRQTAMKIHVCQGEREMIEDNKSLAQFELKGIPPLPAGSARIEIEFTVNVDGILTVTAREKTTRIEQTVEVNSSFGLSEADVQNMVNQSINSFDEDMKARSLAGAKINGNKLIHLVENNNNFSTDQKLKNLLQNAKNALQGNDLNEINNAIAELENSSLELCELTNR
;
A
#
# COMPACT_ATOMS: atom_id res chain seq x y z
N MET A 1 13.33 36.02 -0.45
CA MET A 1 12.64 34.95 -1.21
C MET A 1 12.84 35.23 -2.69
N GLN A 2 13.68 34.47 -3.35
CA GLN A 2 13.70 34.47 -4.81
C GLN A 2 12.53 33.59 -5.27
N PRO A 3 11.68 34.05 -6.19
CA PRO A 3 10.62 33.20 -6.69
C PRO A 3 11.26 32.00 -7.42
N ILE A 4 10.83 30.81 -7.06
CA ILE A 4 11.14 29.60 -7.82
C ILE A 4 10.60 29.85 -9.22
N GLN A 5 11.50 29.95 -10.21
CA GLN A 5 11.10 29.94 -11.59
C GLN A 5 10.50 28.57 -11.89
N ILE A 6 9.17 28.51 -11.85
CA ILE A 6 8.44 27.44 -12.55
C ILE A 6 8.75 27.70 -14.02
N SER A 7 9.60 26.89 -14.62
CA SER A 7 9.81 26.91 -16.07
C SER A 7 8.45 26.66 -16.72
N GLU A 8 7.89 27.64 -17.38
CA GLU A 8 6.67 27.45 -18.18
C GLU A 8 6.96 26.32 -19.18
N PRO A 9 6.14 25.25 -19.20
CA PRO A 9 6.34 24.17 -20.16
C PRO A 9 6.19 24.77 -21.57
N ASN A 10 7.14 24.45 -22.44
CA ASN A 10 7.06 24.83 -23.86
C ASN A 10 5.72 24.30 -24.40
N SER A 11 4.86 25.17 -24.90
CA SER A 11 3.49 24.92 -25.37
C SER A 11 3.34 23.90 -26.53
N ASN A 12 4.43 23.24 -26.94
CA ASN A 12 4.49 22.23 -27.99
C ASN A 12 4.94 20.83 -27.51
N GLU A 13 5.14 20.62 -26.21
CA GLU A 13 5.62 19.34 -25.69
C GLU A 13 4.45 18.40 -25.43
N VAL A 14 4.47 17.22 -26.05
CA VAL A 14 3.43 16.20 -25.87
C VAL A 14 3.70 15.48 -24.54
N VAL A 15 2.71 15.47 -23.66
CA VAL A 15 2.75 14.75 -22.39
C VAL A 15 1.72 13.62 -22.42
N PHE A 16 2.11 12.49 -21.84
CA PHE A 16 1.31 11.26 -21.86
C PHE A 16 0.73 10.96 -20.49
N GLY A 17 -0.41 10.29 -20.45
CA GLY A 17 -0.93 9.63 -19.27
C GLY A 17 -0.64 8.14 -19.35
N ILE A 18 -0.10 7.58 -18.27
CA ILE A 18 0.22 6.16 -18.19
C ILE A 18 -0.50 5.59 -16.97
N ASP A 19 -1.25 4.53 -17.23
CA ASP A 19 -1.74 3.62 -16.20
C ASP A 19 -0.80 2.42 -16.12
N LEU A 20 -0.02 2.36 -15.03
CA LEU A 20 0.86 1.22 -14.73
C LEU A 20 0.11 0.24 -13.83
N GLY A 21 -0.76 -0.59 -14.41
CA GLY A 21 -1.62 -1.49 -13.66
C GLY A 21 -0.93 -2.79 -13.19
N THR A 22 -1.53 -3.48 -12.23
CA THR A 22 -1.03 -4.78 -11.73
C THR A 22 -1.10 -5.86 -12.81
N THR A 23 -2.20 -5.92 -13.54
CA THR A 23 -2.43 -6.93 -14.59
C THR A 23 -2.17 -6.39 -15.99
N ASN A 24 -2.69 -5.20 -16.29
CA ASN A 24 -2.54 -4.55 -17.58
C ASN A 24 -2.11 -3.11 -17.40
N SER A 25 -1.33 -2.61 -18.36
CA SER A 25 -0.89 -1.21 -18.42
C SER A 25 -1.34 -0.56 -19.72
N LEU A 26 -1.59 0.74 -19.68
CA LEU A 26 -2.02 1.54 -20.83
C LEU A 26 -1.26 2.86 -20.92
N ILE A 27 -1.19 3.40 -22.13
CA ILE A 27 -0.68 4.73 -22.38
C ILE A 27 -1.64 5.51 -23.30
N ALA A 28 -1.93 6.73 -22.91
CA ALA A 28 -2.84 7.61 -23.64
C ALA A 28 -2.28 9.03 -23.74
N MET A 29 -2.83 9.83 -24.65
CA MET A 29 -2.57 11.27 -24.77
C MET A 29 -3.84 11.99 -25.18
N VAL A 30 -3.90 13.29 -24.93
CA VAL A 30 -4.91 14.19 -25.50
C VAL A 30 -4.37 14.76 -26.80
N ASP A 31 -5.14 14.65 -27.87
CA ASP A 31 -4.76 15.23 -29.16
C ASP A 31 -5.08 16.74 -29.22
N LYS A 32 -4.65 17.39 -30.29
CA LYS A 32 -4.87 18.84 -30.52
C LYS A 32 -6.36 19.22 -30.60
N ALA A 33 -7.24 18.28 -30.85
CA ALA A 33 -8.67 18.50 -30.89
C ALA A 33 -9.36 18.29 -29.52
N GLY A 34 -8.58 17.93 -28.47
CA GLY A 34 -9.08 17.67 -27.11
C GLY A 34 -9.55 16.23 -26.90
N ASN A 35 -9.39 15.33 -27.89
CA ASN A 35 -9.83 13.95 -27.73
C ASN A 35 -8.72 13.08 -27.12
N VAL A 36 -9.10 12.21 -26.19
CA VAL A 36 -8.17 11.22 -25.63
C VAL A 36 -7.93 10.11 -26.65
N LYS A 37 -6.67 9.77 -26.85
CA LYS A 37 -6.21 8.69 -27.71
C LYS A 37 -5.41 7.67 -26.91
N ILE A 38 -5.89 6.44 -26.86
CA ILE A 38 -5.17 5.28 -26.31
C ILE A 38 -4.35 4.67 -27.45
N PHE A 39 -3.10 4.30 -27.14
CA PHE A 39 -2.21 3.71 -28.13
C PHE A 39 -2.39 2.20 -28.20
N LYS A 40 -2.57 1.69 -29.44
CA LYS A 40 -2.74 0.28 -29.76
C LYS A 40 -1.44 -0.34 -30.25
N ASP A 41 -1.30 -1.64 -30.07
CA ASP A 41 -0.25 -2.41 -30.73
C ASP A 41 -0.59 -2.67 -32.21
N GLU A 42 0.27 -3.42 -32.89
CA GLU A 42 0.12 -3.78 -34.33
C GLU A 42 -1.10 -4.66 -34.58
N GLN A 43 -1.60 -5.38 -33.55
CA GLN A 43 -2.80 -6.22 -33.59
C GLN A 43 -4.07 -5.45 -33.20
N GLY A 44 -3.97 -4.17 -32.89
CA GLY A 44 -5.09 -3.33 -32.49
C GLY A 44 -5.48 -3.43 -31.00
N ARG A 45 -4.69 -4.12 -30.17
CA ARG A 45 -4.93 -4.27 -28.74
C ARG A 45 -4.50 -3.03 -27.99
N GLU A 46 -5.34 -2.53 -27.08
CA GLU A 46 -5.09 -1.33 -26.28
C GLU A 46 -4.32 -1.66 -24.99
N LEU A 47 -4.72 -2.74 -24.33
CA LEU A 47 -4.08 -3.20 -23.10
C LEU A 47 -2.67 -3.77 -23.40
N LEU A 48 -1.75 -3.60 -22.46
CA LEU A 48 -0.46 -4.27 -22.44
C LEU A 48 -0.39 -5.08 -21.14
N PRO A 49 -0.36 -6.43 -21.19
CA PRO A 49 -0.16 -7.22 -19.97
C PRO A 49 1.08 -6.76 -19.22
N SER A 50 0.92 -6.50 -17.91
CA SER A 50 2.03 -6.13 -17.01
C SER A 50 2.84 -7.36 -16.63
N ALA A 51 3.42 -8.00 -17.65
CA ALA A 51 4.13 -9.26 -17.55
C ALA A 51 5.50 -9.16 -18.20
N LEU A 52 6.46 -9.92 -17.64
CA LEU A 52 7.84 -9.98 -18.13
C LEU A 52 8.34 -11.43 -18.10
N SER A 53 9.03 -11.86 -19.13
CA SER A 53 9.81 -13.10 -19.14
C SER A 53 11.22 -12.86 -19.68
N TYR A 54 12.13 -13.77 -19.36
CA TYR A 54 13.49 -13.77 -19.90
C TYR A 54 13.72 -15.07 -20.67
N GLU A 55 13.85 -14.95 -21.98
CA GLU A 55 14.02 -16.08 -22.87
C GLU A 55 15.06 -15.77 -23.94
N ASN A 56 15.86 -16.76 -24.31
CA ASN A 56 16.90 -16.63 -25.34
C ASN A 56 17.79 -15.38 -25.14
N ASN A 57 18.20 -15.12 -23.90
CA ASN A 57 19.03 -13.95 -23.52
C ASN A 57 18.35 -12.59 -23.76
N THR A 58 17.02 -12.54 -23.92
CA THR A 58 16.27 -11.31 -24.15
C THR A 58 15.09 -11.19 -23.16
N LEU A 59 14.82 -9.95 -22.75
CA LEU A 59 13.60 -9.63 -21.99
C LEU A 59 12.44 -9.50 -22.96
N LYS A 60 11.32 -10.12 -22.63
CA LYS A 60 10.06 -10.01 -23.33
C LYS A 60 9.00 -9.47 -22.40
N THR A 61 8.13 -8.61 -22.89
CA THR A 61 7.08 -7.97 -22.11
C THR A 61 5.72 -8.09 -22.81
N GLY A 62 4.67 -7.98 -22.03
CA GLY A 62 3.31 -7.96 -22.53
C GLY A 62 2.86 -9.32 -23.08
N TYR A 63 2.38 -9.34 -24.32
CA TYR A 63 1.86 -10.56 -24.97
C TYR A 63 2.95 -11.52 -25.48
N ASP A 64 4.19 -11.05 -25.56
CA ASP A 64 5.31 -11.85 -26.10
C ASP A 64 5.99 -12.71 -25.01
N VAL A 65 5.48 -12.69 -23.78
CA VAL A 65 6.04 -13.47 -22.65
C VAL A 65 5.81 -14.96 -22.81
N GLY A 66 6.75 -15.76 -22.33
CA GLY A 66 6.67 -17.22 -22.34
C GLY A 66 6.06 -17.80 -21.06
N GLN A 67 6.22 -19.12 -20.90
CA GLN A 67 5.59 -19.89 -19.81
C GLN A 67 6.08 -19.50 -18.39
N ASN A 68 7.30 -18.94 -18.26
CA ASN A 68 7.86 -18.53 -16.97
C ASN A 68 7.77 -17.01 -16.78
N ALA A 69 6.65 -16.41 -17.16
CA ALA A 69 6.45 -14.99 -17.02
C ALA A 69 6.17 -14.57 -15.57
N ILE A 70 6.71 -13.41 -15.20
CA ILE A 70 6.50 -12.74 -13.92
C ILE A 70 5.32 -11.80 -14.10
N TYR A 71 4.32 -11.93 -13.23
CA TYR A 71 3.09 -11.14 -13.20
C TYR A 71 2.95 -10.39 -11.88
N SER A 72 2.00 -9.46 -11.80
CA SER A 72 1.57 -8.77 -10.58
C SER A 72 2.69 -8.06 -9.82
N ILE A 73 3.72 -7.62 -10.54
CA ILE A 73 4.92 -7.01 -9.95
C ILE A 73 4.64 -5.72 -9.17
N LYS A 74 3.58 -5.02 -9.51
CA LYS A 74 3.15 -3.79 -8.85
C LYS A 74 2.89 -3.98 -7.35
N ARG A 75 2.44 -5.18 -6.93
CA ARG A 75 2.24 -5.54 -5.51
C ARG A 75 3.53 -5.52 -4.69
N LEU A 76 4.71 -5.57 -5.34
CA LEU A 76 6.01 -5.61 -4.69
C LEU A 76 6.76 -4.26 -4.73
N MET A 77 6.17 -3.25 -5.35
CA MET A 77 6.78 -1.93 -5.43
C MET A 77 6.94 -1.32 -4.04
N GLY A 78 8.17 -0.93 -3.71
CA GLY A 78 8.50 -0.32 -2.44
C GLY A 78 8.61 -1.26 -1.24
N LYS A 79 8.29 -2.55 -1.40
CA LYS A 79 8.37 -3.54 -0.30
C LYS A 79 9.79 -4.06 -0.09
N SER A 80 10.07 -4.45 1.15
CA SER A 80 11.29 -5.18 1.55
C SER A 80 11.07 -6.70 1.50
N VAL A 81 12.17 -7.46 1.63
CA VAL A 81 12.11 -8.94 1.70
C VAL A 81 11.36 -9.41 2.96
N GLU A 82 11.43 -8.65 4.05
CA GLU A 82 10.75 -8.97 5.32
C GLU A 82 9.23 -8.84 5.22
N GLU A 83 8.76 -7.89 4.40
CA GLU A 83 7.33 -7.61 4.16
C GLU A 83 6.70 -8.54 3.12
N LEU A 84 7.51 -9.39 2.50
CA LEU A 84 6.98 -10.39 1.57
C LEU A 84 6.16 -11.42 2.33
N ASN A 85 4.85 -11.37 2.10
CA ASN A 85 4.01 -12.52 2.39
C ASN A 85 4.48 -13.64 1.46
N LYS A 86 5.15 -14.65 2.02
CA LYS A 86 5.76 -15.76 1.25
C LYS A 86 4.74 -16.64 0.53
N GLU A 87 3.47 -16.33 0.70
CA GLU A 87 2.32 -17.04 0.17
C GLU A 87 1.75 -16.30 -1.04
N GLY A 88 1.80 -16.90 -2.20
CA GLY A 88 1.19 -16.38 -3.43
C GLY A 88 2.11 -15.73 -4.46
N VAL A 89 3.43 -15.78 -4.26
CA VAL A 89 4.39 -15.32 -5.27
C VAL A 89 4.72 -16.48 -6.22
N ASN A 90 4.49 -16.28 -7.50
CA ASN A 90 4.69 -17.30 -8.53
C ASN A 90 6.11 -17.28 -9.16
N PHE A 91 7.10 -16.70 -8.47
CA PHE A 91 8.47 -16.59 -8.94
C PHE A 91 9.47 -16.81 -7.80
N GLU A 92 10.68 -17.20 -8.17
CA GLU A 92 11.78 -17.44 -7.24
C GLU A 92 12.45 -16.11 -6.85
N ILE A 93 12.69 -15.93 -5.55
CA ILE A 93 13.30 -14.73 -4.97
C ILE A 93 14.72 -15.06 -4.50
N ASP A 94 15.63 -14.11 -4.66
CA ASP A 94 16.99 -14.19 -4.12
C ASP A 94 16.96 -14.07 -2.59
N HIS A 95 17.27 -15.17 -1.90
CA HIS A 95 17.31 -15.23 -0.46
C HIS A 95 18.59 -14.67 0.18
N GLU A 96 19.62 -14.38 -0.64
CA GLU A 96 20.86 -13.77 -0.16
C GLU A 96 20.75 -12.25 0.00
N SER A 97 19.72 -11.65 -0.57
CA SER A 97 19.44 -10.22 -0.44
C SER A 97 18.64 -9.93 0.82
N GLU A 98 19.24 -9.26 1.80
CA GLU A 98 18.59 -8.95 3.08
C GLU A 98 17.58 -7.81 3.00
N LYS A 99 17.68 -6.90 2.03
CA LYS A 99 16.92 -5.64 2.03
C LYS A 99 16.08 -5.40 0.77
N VAL A 100 16.51 -5.84 -0.38
CA VAL A 100 15.87 -5.53 -1.66
C VAL A 100 15.35 -6.79 -2.30
N ILE A 101 14.08 -6.80 -2.69
CA ILE A 101 13.48 -7.91 -3.42
C ILE A 101 14.18 -8.04 -4.78
N ARG A 102 14.75 -9.21 -5.03
CA ARG A 102 15.37 -9.58 -6.30
C ARG A 102 14.70 -10.86 -6.82
N ILE A 103 14.14 -10.77 -8.00
CA ILE A 103 13.36 -11.82 -8.63
C ILE A 103 14.25 -12.50 -9.66
N LYS A 104 14.32 -13.83 -9.58
CA LYS A 104 15.08 -14.62 -10.53
C LYS A 104 14.34 -14.70 -11.86
N CYS A 105 14.95 -14.15 -12.89
CA CYS A 105 14.44 -14.21 -14.26
C CYS A 105 15.11 -15.31 -15.10
N ALA A 106 16.35 -15.67 -14.75
CA ALA A 106 17.14 -16.77 -15.34
C ALA A 106 18.22 -17.25 -14.34
N GLU A 107 19.02 -18.28 -14.68
CA GLU A 107 19.99 -18.90 -13.76
C GLU A 107 20.93 -17.90 -13.07
N GLU A 108 21.38 -16.85 -13.77
CA GLU A 108 22.27 -15.82 -13.22
C GLU A 108 21.69 -14.40 -13.30
N LYS A 109 20.40 -14.26 -13.65
CA LYS A 109 19.78 -12.95 -13.85
C LYS A 109 18.66 -12.70 -12.86
N TYR A 110 18.86 -11.67 -12.05
CA TYR A 110 17.89 -11.17 -11.10
C TYR A 110 17.48 -9.75 -11.46
N LEU A 111 16.21 -9.42 -11.31
CA LEU A 111 15.67 -8.08 -11.49
C LEU A 111 14.88 -7.67 -10.25
N THR A 112 14.91 -6.40 -9.94
CA THR A 112 14.06 -5.80 -8.90
C THR A 112 12.67 -5.48 -9.46
N PRO A 113 11.64 -5.32 -8.61
CA PRO A 113 10.32 -4.84 -9.04
C PRO A 113 10.38 -3.53 -9.83
N VAL A 114 11.29 -2.63 -9.48
CA VAL A 114 11.52 -1.35 -10.16
C VAL A 114 12.03 -1.55 -11.58
N GLU A 115 13.01 -2.44 -11.77
CA GLU A 115 13.57 -2.76 -13.10
C GLU A 115 12.54 -3.45 -13.99
N ILE A 116 11.74 -4.38 -13.44
CA ILE A 116 10.65 -5.03 -14.18
C ILE A 116 9.59 -4.03 -14.62
N SER A 117 9.18 -3.14 -13.73
CA SER A 117 8.24 -2.07 -14.05
C SER A 117 8.78 -1.11 -15.10
N ALA A 118 10.09 -0.84 -15.08
CA ALA A 118 10.74 -0.02 -16.10
C ALA A 118 10.69 -0.66 -17.49
N GLU A 119 10.85 -2.00 -17.60
CA GLU A 119 10.71 -2.70 -18.88
C GLU A 119 9.28 -2.66 -19.41
N ILE A 120 8.26 -2.75 -18.55
CA ILE A 120 6.85 -2.57 -18.94
C ILE A 120 6.63 -1.15 -19.48
N LEU A 121 7.15 -0.13 -18.79
CA LEU A 121 7.08 1.27 -19.24
C LEU A 121 7.79 1.48 -20.59
N LYS A 122 8.96 0.88 -20.80
CA LYS A 122 9.68 0.91 -22.09
C LYS A 122 8.85 0.30 -23.22
N ALA A 123 8.15 -0.82 -22.95
CA ALA A 123 7.27 -1.44 -23.93
C ALA A 123 6.10 -0.50 -24.33
N LEU A 124 5.52 0.24 -23.38
CA LEU A 124 4.52 1.28 -23.69
C LEU A 124 5.11 2.42 -24.54
N CYS A 125 6.32 2.88 -24.21
CA CYS A 125 7.01 3.92 -24.99
C CYS A 125 7.29 3.45 -26.42
N GLU A 126 7.73 2.20 -26.60
CA GLU A 126 7.97 1.63 -27.91
C GLU A 126 6.69 1.51 -28.74
N ARG A 127 5.56 1.16 -28.10
CA ARG A 127 4.22 1.15 -28.74
C ARG A 127 3.86 2.54 -29.29
N VAL A 128 4.08 3.62 -28.53
CA VAL A 128 3.86 5.00 -28.98
C VAL A 128 4.76 5.34 -30.17
N LYS A 129 6.04 5.00 -30.08
CA LYS A 129 7.04 5.25 -31.11
C LYS A 129 6.68 4.55 -32.42
N LYS A 130 6.29 3.26 -32.35
CA LYS A 130 5.86 2.49 -33.53
C LYS A 130 4.59 3.05 -34.15
N SER A 131 3.62 3.46 -33.34
CA SER A 131 2.30 3.88 -33.82
C SER A 131 2.28 5.31 -34.38
N LYS A 132 3.10 6.23 -33.85
CA LYS A 132 3.08 7.67 -34.18
C LYS A 132 4.44 8.30 -34.42
N GLY A 133 5.54 7.57 -34.22
CA GLY A 133 6.91 8.12 -34.31
C GLY A 133 7.22 9.15 -33.19
N LEU A 134 6.43 9.17 -32.12
CA LEU A 134 6.61 10.08 -30.99
C LEU A 134 7.49 9.41 -29.91
N GLU A 135 8.30 10.23 -29.24
CA GLU A 135 9.05 9.81 -28.06
C GLU A 135 8.29 10.22 -26.79
N VAL A 136 8.19 9.31 -25.83
CA VAL A 136 7.59 9.55 -24.51
C VAL A 136 8.68 10.07 -23.59
N LYS A 137 8.78 11.39 -23.46
CA LYS A 137 9.76 12.04 -22.57
C LYS A 137 9.18 12.42 -21.23
N LYS A 138 7.90 12.79 -21.19
CA LYS A 138 7.20 13.27 -20.00
C LYS A 138 5.86 12.58 -19.88
N ALA A 139 5.52 12.19 -18.66
CA ALA A 139 4.23 11.55 -18.38
C ALA A 139 3.67 11.91 -17.01
N VAL A 140 2.35 11.80 -16.88
CA VAL A 140 1.64 11.58 -15.64
C VAL A 140 1.44 10.09 -15.49
N ILE A 141 1.80 9.53 -14.34
CA ILE A 141 1.69 8.09 -14.07
C ILE A 141 0.75 7.88 -12.89
N THR A 142 -0.12 6.87 -12.98
CA THR A 142 -1.05 6.57 -11.91
C THR A 142 -0.48 5.58 -10.90
N VAL A 143 -0.91 5.74 -9.66
CA VAL A 143 -0.57 4.87 -8.53
C VAL A 143 -1.82 4.62 -7.70
N PRO A 144 -1.93 3.48 -7.00
CA PRO A 144 -2.97 3.26 -6.01
C PRO A 144 -3.02 4.37 -4.96
N ALA A 145 -4.20 4.67 -4.45
CA ALA A 145 -4.37 5.78 -3.49
C ALA A 145 -3.56 5.57 -2.20
N TYR A 146 -3.40 4.33 -1.78
CA TYR A 146 -2.67 3.93 -0.55
C TYR A 146 -1.18 3.65 -0.78
N PHE A 147 -0.65 3.79 -2.00
CA PHE A 147 0.80 3.69 -2.17
C PHE A 147 1.50 4.66 -1.24
N ASP A 148 2.38 4.11 -0.41
CA ASP A 148 3.25 4.87 0.45
C ASP A 148 4.36 5.58 -0.35
N ASP A 149 5.16 6.37 0.34
CA ASP A 149 6.25 7.11 -0.28
C ASP A 149 7.29 6.19 -0.94
N SER A 150 7.52 4.99 -0.37
CA SER A 150 8.45 4.01 -0.92
C SER A 150 7.97 3.50 -2.28
N ALA A 151 6.71 3.08 -2.37
CA ALA A 151 6.08 2.61 -3.60
C ALA A 151 5.95 3.73 -4.65
N ARG A 152 5.61 4.96 -4.22
CA ARG A 152 5.56 6.15 -5.08
C ARG A 152 6.94 6.48 -5.66
N ASN A 153 7.98 6.48 -4.83
CA ASN A 153 9.35 6.70 -5.27
C ASN A 153 9.84 5.57 -6.18
N ALA A 154 9.54 4.32 -5.84
CA ALA A 154 9.85 3.16 -6.69
C ALA A 154 9.23 3.31 -8.09
N THR A 155 7.99 3.81 -8.18
CA THR A 155 7.31 4.11 -9.45
C THR A 155 8.04 5.23 -10.23
N LYS A 156 8.46 6.30 -9.55
CA LYS A 156 9.27 7.37 -10.18
C LYS A 156 10.62 6.86 -10.68
N TYR A 157 11.28 5.99 -9.90
CA TYR A 157 12.55 5.37 -10.32
C TYR A 157 12.37 4.44 -11.52
N ALA A 158 11.29 3.65 -11.56
CA ALA A 158 10.97 2.82 -12.72
C ALA A 158 10.77 3.66 -13.99
N ALA A 159 10.04 4.76 -13.89
CA ALA A 159 9.84 5.70 -14.99
C ALA A 159 11.17 6.33 -15.44
N ARG A 160 12.02 6.75 -14.51
CA ARG A 160 13.34 7.30 -14.81
C ARG A 160 14.24 6.28 -15.53
N LEU A 161 14.22 5.01 -15.13
CA LEU A 161 14.94 3.92 -15.82
C LEU A 161 14.37 3.67 -17.23
N ALA A 162 13.10 3.96 -17.45
CA ALA A 162 12.47 3.93 -18.78
C ALA A 162 12.75 5.18 -19.63
N GLY A 163 13.44 6.19 -19.08
CA GLY A 163 13.73 7.45 -19.77
C GLY A 163 12.59 8.46 -19.72
N ILE A 164 11.63 8.30 -18.80
CA ILE A 164 10.44 9.14 -18.64
C ILE A 164 10.64 10.09 -17.46
N GLU A 165 10.45 11.38 -17.68
CA GLU A 165 10.28 12.39 -16.63
C GLU A 165 8.83 12.34 -16.11
N VAL A 166 8.63 12.04 -14.84
CA VAL A 166 7.31 12.04 -14.22
C VAL A 166 6.96 13.46 -13.79
N LEU A 167 5.99 14.07 -14.46
CA LEU A 167 5.50 15.40 -14.11
C LEU A 167 4.65 15.36 -12.83
N ARG A 168 3.86 14.30 -12.66
CA ARG A 168 3.02 14.08 -11.49
C ARG A 168 2.67 12.60 -11.35
N LEU A 169 2.61 12.12 -10.11
CA LEU A 169 1.88 10.89 -9.76
C LEU A 169 0.44 11.27 -9.41
N VAL A 170 -0.52 10.53 -9.92
CA VAL A 170 -1.95 10.73 -9.66
C VAL A 170 -2.55 9.44 -9.13
N ASN A 171 -3.38 9.54 -8.10
CA ASN A 171 -4.07 8.37 -7.58
C ASN A 171 -5.06 7.82 -8.60
N GLU A 172 -5.08 6.50 -8.78
CA GLU A 172 -5.94 5.79 -9.74
C GLU A 172 -7.42 6.18 -9.64
N PRO A 173 -8.04 6.22 -8.44
CA PRO A 173 -9.44 6.62 -8.33
C PRO A 173 -9.67 8.07 -8.72
N THR A 174 -8.72 8.94 -8.46
CA THR A 174 -8.80 10.35 -8.85
C THR A 174 -8.69 10.50 -10.37
N ALA A 175 -7.79 9.75 -11.00
CA ALA A 175 -7.69 9.70 -12.46
C ALA A 175 -8.98 9.14 -13.08
N ALA A 176 -9.52 8.07 -12.54
CA ALA A 176 -10.78 7.51 -13.00
C ALA A 176 -11.94 8.51 -12.91
N ALA A 177 -12.05 9.24 -11.81
CA ALA A 177 -13.08 10.28 -11.65
C ALA A 177 -12.95 11.40 -12.70
N LEU A 178 -11.72 11.78 -13.09
CA LEU A 178 -11.50 12.74 -14.16
C LEU A 178 -12.05 12.27 -15.51
N SER A 179 -11.95 10.97 -15.82
CA SER A 179 -12.46 10.44 -17.09
C SER A 179 -13.97 10.60 -17.23
N TYR A 180 -14.70 10.53 -16.12
CA TYR A 180 -16.16 10.73 -16.07
C TYR A 180 -16.60 12.19 -16.12
N SER A 181 -15.75 13.12 -15.70
CA SER A 181 -16.11 14.54 -15.62
C SER A 181 -16.26 15.22 -16.98
N ILE A 182 -15.56 14.71 -18.01
CA ILE A 182 -15.59 15.27 -19.37
C ILE A 182 -16.91 14.98 -20.09
N GLU A 183 -17.48 13.80 -19.87
CA GLU A 183 -18.70 13.41 -20.53
C GLU A 183 -19.96 14.03 -19.89
N LYS A 184 -19.91 14.44 -18.62
CA LYS A 184 -21.09 14.89 -17.86
C LYS A 184 -20.93 16.28 -17.31
N ASN A 185 -20.99 17.29 -18.18
CA ASN A 185 -21.02 18.70 -17.81
C ASN A 185 -21.72 18.99 -16.46
N ASN A 186 -20.93 19.41 -15.45
CA ASN A 186 -21.40 20.12 -14.25
C ASN A 186 -22.15 19.36 -13.15
N ASN A 187 -21.84 18.11 -12.87
CA ASN A 187 -22.47 17.38 -11.77
C ASN A 187 -21.67 17.47 -10.46
N SER A 188 -21.70 18.61 -9.76
CA SER A 188 -21.20 18.67 -8.38
C SER A 188 -21.92 17.66 -7.49
N GLY A 189 -21.20 16.96 -6.61
CA GLY A 189 -21.74 15.94 -5.72
C GLY A 189 -20.66 15.06 -5.12
N ILE A 190 -21.09 14.04 -4.38
CA ILE A 190 -20.21 13.03 -3.79
C ILE A 190 -20.30 11.75 -4.63
N TYR A 191 -19.16 11.21 -4.99
CA TYR A 191 -19.01 10.03 -5.84
C TYR A 191 -18.16 8.99 -5.13
N ALA A 192 -18.47 7.72 -5.34
CA ALA A 192 -17.62 6.62 -4.96
C ALA A 192 -16.91 6.08 -6.19
N VAL A 193 -15.61 5.85 -6.11
CA VAL A 193 -14.85 5.12 -7.11
C VAL A 193 -14.53 3.75 -6.54
N TYR A 194 -15.13 2.73 -7.12
CA TYR A 194 -14.93 1.33 -6.76
C TYR A 194 -13.97 0.72 -7.78
N ASP A 195 -12.72 0.55 -7.37
CA ASP A 195 -11.65 0.01 -8.20
C ASP A 195 -11.34 -1.42 -7.75
N LEU A 196 -11.72 -2.40 -8.56
CA LEU A 196 -11.38 -3.79 -8.36
C LEU A 196 -10.50 -4.25 -9.53
N GLY A 197 -9.20 -4.06 -9.31
CA GLY A 197 -8.16 -4.44 -10.25
C GLY A 197 -7.84 -5.94 -10.23
N GLY A 198 -6.73 -6.32 -10.88
CA GLY A 198 -6.26 -7.71 -10.84
C GLY A 198 -5.73 -8.11 -9.46
N GLY A 199 -5.07 -7.18 -8.77
CA GLY A 199 -4.34 -7.48 -7.55
C GLY A 199 -4.83 -6.77 -6.30
N THR A 200 -5.60 -5.71 -6.44
CA THR A 200 -6.01 -4.83 -5.34
C THR A 200 -7.47 -4.43 -5.48
N PHE A 201 -8.06 -4.14 -4.35
CA PHE A 201 -9.36 -3.49 -4.25
C PHE A 201 -9.21 -2.14 -3.59
N ASP A 202 -9.72 -1.09 -4.21
CA ASP A 202 -9.73 0.27 -3.72
C ASP A 202 -11.12 0.88 -3.75
N ILE A 203 -11.45 1.64 -2.72
CA ILE A 203 -12.62 2.50 -2.67
C ILE A 203 -12.21 3.91 -2.29
N SER A 204 -12.59 4.89 -3.09
CA SER A 204 -12.38 6.30 -2.78
C SER A 204 -13.68 7.06 -2.82
N ILE A 205 -13.93 7.86 -1.80
CA ILE A 205 -15.06 8.77 -1.76
C ILE A 205 -14.58 10.16 -2.13
N LEU A 206 -15.12 10.70 -3.20
CA LEU A 206 -14.69 11.95 -3.80
C LEU A 206 -15.82 12.98 -3.77
N LYS A 207 -15.48 14.22 -3.46
CA LYS A 207 -16.36 15.38 -3.64
C LYS A 207 -15.93 16.13 -4.90
N LEU A 208 -16.85 16.23 -5.84
CA LEU A 208 -16.67 17.04 -7.05
C LEU A 208 -17.42 18.35 -6.92
N HIS A 209 -16.73 19.45 -7.10
CA HIS A 209 -17.34 20.78 -7.11
C HIS A 209 -16.59 21.71 -8.07
N GLN A 210 -17.26 22.16 -9.14
CA GLN A 210 -16.71 23.15 -10.11
C GLN A 210 -15.31 22.80 -10.65
N GLY A 211 -15.09 21.54 -11.04
CA GLY A 211 -13.79 21.08 -11.54
C GLY A 211 -12.74 20.79 -10.48
N VAL A 212 -13.09 20.95 -9.18
CA VAL A 212 -12.23 20.54 -8.07
C VAL A 212 -12.64 19.15 -7.61
N PHE A 213 -11.70 18.22 -7.61
CA PHE A 213 -11.84 16.85 -7.12
C PHE A 213 -11.14 16.76 -5.76
N GLN A 214 -11.91 16.61 -4.71
CA GLN A 214 -11.42 16.44 -3.35
C GLN A 214 -11.70 15.02 -2.89
N VAL A 215 -10.66 14.27 -2.53
CA VAL A 215 -10.80 12.98 -1.84
C VAL A 215 -11.31 13.27 -0.42
N LEU A 216 -12.35 12.57 0.01
CA LEU A 216 -12.90 12.67 1.36
C LEU A 216 -12.44 11.51 2.23
N ALA A 217 -12.41 10.30 1.66
CA ALA A 217 -11.93 9.09 2.32
C ALA A 217 -11.44 8.09 1.29
N VAL A 218 -10.56 7.21 1.74
CA VAL A 218 -10.07 6.04 0.99
C VAL A 218 -10.18 4.81 1.87
N GLY A 219 -10.39 3.67 1.24
CA GLY A 219 -10.42 2.35 1.87
C GLY A 219 -10.11 1.28 0.83
N GLY A 220 -9.83 0.03 1.23
CA GLY A 220 -9.56 -1.03 0.26
C GLY A 220 -8.86 -2.26 0.85
N ASP A 221 -8.21 -3.03 -0.01
CA ASP A 221 -7.47 -4.24 0.33
C ASP A 221 -6.38 -4.49 -0.71
N THR A 222 -5.12 -4.49 -0.28
CA THR A 222 -3.95 -4.63 -1.16
C THR A 222 -3.71 -6.06 -1.65
N GLU A 223 -4.42 -7.03 -1.10
CA GLU A 223 -4.27 -8.46 -1.38
C GLU A 223 -5.58 -9.07 -1.90
N LEU A 224 -6.53 -8.24 -2.37
CA LEU A 224 -7.81 -8.69 -2.91
C LEU A 224 -8.02 -8.12 -4.31
N GLY A 225 -8.16 -9.00 -5.30
CA GLY A 225 -8.40 -8.59 -6.68
C GLY A 225 -8.85 -9.73 -7.58
N GLY A 226 -8.83 -9.49 -8.90
CA GLY A 226 -9.23 -10.47 -9.90
C GLY A 226 -8.34 -11.71 -9.95
N ASP A 227 -7.07 -11.60 -9.54
CA ASP A 227 -6.12 -12.71 -9.44
C ASP A 227 -6.58 -13.72 -8.36
N ASP A 228 -7.20 -13.23 -7.27
CA ASP A 228 -7.76 -14.11 -6.22
C ASP A 228 -9.00 -14.85 -6.74
N PHE A 229 -9.77 -14.22 -7.63
CA PHE A 229 -10.88 -14.91 -8.34
C PHE A 229 -10.33 -16.01 -9.26
N ASP A 230 -9.22 -15.76 -9.97
CA ASP A 230 -8.56 -16.74 -10.82
C ASP A 230 -8.04 -17.93 -9.99
N HIS A 231 -7.47 -17.68 -8.82
CA HIS A 231 -7.03 -18.72 -7.90
C HIS A 231 -8.18 -19.60 -7.40
N LEU A 232 -9.31 -19.01 -7.01
CA LEU A 232 -10.49 -19.75 -6.58
C LEU A 232 -11.05 -20.61 -7.71
N LEU A 233 -11.10 -20.07 -8.91
CA LEU A 233 -11.57 -20.81 -10.08
C LEU A 233 -10.63 -21.98 -10.41
N SER A 234 -9.30 -21.75 -10.36
CA SER A 234 -8.31 -22.82 -10.47
C SER A 234 -8.52 -23.93 -9.45
N SER A 235 -8.85 -23.58 -8.21
CA SER A 235 -9.10 -24.56 -7.16
C SER A 235 -10.31 -25.45 -7.45
N ILE A 236 -11.40 -24.86 -7.98
CA ILE A 236 -12.60 -25.61 -8.41
C ILE A 236 -12.23 -26.61 -9.50
N VAL A 237 -11.46 -26.18 -10.50
CA VAL A 237 -11.02 -27.04 -11.62
C VAL A 237 -10.18 -28.21 -11.11
N ILE A 238 -9.23 -27.94 -10.21
CA ILE A 238 -8.37 -28.95 -9.61
C ILE A 238 -9.20 -29.96 -8.78
N ASP A 239 -10.18 -29.50 -8.03
CA ASP A 239 -11.05 -30.39 -7.24
C ASP A 239 -11.93 -31.26 -8.15
N LYS A 240 -12.51 -30.73 -9.23
CA LYS A 240 -13.23 -31.52 -10.25
C LYS A 240 -12.33 -32.55 -10.93
N TYR A 241 -11.06 -32.20 -11.20
CA TYR A 241 -10.09 -33.16 -11.72
C TYR A 241 -9.81 -34.29 -10.72
N ARG A 242 -9.59 -33.97 -9.44
CA ARG A 242 -9.35 -34.98 -8.39
C ARG A 242 -10.52 -35.96 -8.26
N GLU A 243 -11.73 -35.46 -8.29
CA GLU A 243 -12.96 -36.28 -8.26
C GLU A 243 -13.02 -37.23 -9.46
N LYS A 244 -12.70 -36.73 -10.68
CA LYS A 244 -12.71 -37.56 -11.90
C LYS A 244 -11.66 -38.67 -11.86
N VAL A 245 -10.51 -38.45 -11.24
CA VAL A 245 -9.40 -39.45 -11.15
C VAL A 245 -9.53 -40.33 -9.90
N GLY A 246 -10.53 -40.15 -9.06
CA GLY A 246 -10.75 -40.96 -7.86
C GLY A 246 -9.71 -40.72 -6.75
N LEU A 247 -9.03 -39.57 -6.74
CA LEU A 247 -8.10 -39.19 -5.69
C LEU A 247 -8.85 -38.64 -4.48
N ASN A 248 -8.73 -39.31 -3.32
CA ASN A 248 -9.33 -38.83 -2.07
C ASN A 248 -8.71 -37.47 -1.66
N LYS A 249 -9.52 -36.60 -1.04
CA LYS A 249 -9.12 -35.28 -0.51
C LYS A 249 -7.94 -35.34 0.47
N GLU A 250 -7.62 -36.49 1.03
CA GLU A 250 -6.51 -36.72 1.96
C GLU A 250 -5.14 -36.95 1.30
N CYS A 251 -5.09 -37.17 -0.02
CA CYS A 251 -3.82 -37.26 -0.75
C CYS A 251 -3.23 -35.86 -1.00
N SER A 252 -2.77 -35.23 0.07
CA SER A 252 -2.18 -33.87 0.06
C SER A 252 -0.77 -33.81 -0.57
N SER A 253 -0.19 -34.92 -1.00
CA SER A 253 1.19 -34.99 -1.49
C SER A 253 1.35 -34.79 -3.00
N VAL A 254 0.28 -34.66 -3.79
CA VAL A 254 0.36 -34.59 -5.25
C VAL A 254 0.15 -33.19 -5.82
N ILE A 255 -0.52 -32.29 -5.09
CA ILE A 255 -0.66 -30.88 -5.47
C ILE A 255 -0.63 -30.03 -4.19
N PRO A 256 0.52 -29.50 -3.78
CA PRO A 256 0.58 -28.60 -2.64
C PRO A 256 0.38 -27.17 -3.11
N VAL A 257 -0.84 -26.81 -3.48
CA VAL A 257 -1.18 -25.41 -3.77
C VAL A 257 -2.61 -25.13 -3.36
N LEU A 258 -2.80 -24.07 -2.62
CA LEU A 258 -4.08 -23.44 -2.29
C LEU A 258 -4.83 -23.94 -1.06
N ARG A 259 -4.14 -24.41 0.00
CA ARG A 259 -4.80 -24.57 1.31
C ARG A 259 -4.67 -23.36 2.24
N HIS A 260 -4.21 -22.20 1.77
CA HIS A 260 -4.00 -21.06 2.67
C HIS A 260 -5.04 -19.95 2.53
N TRP A 261 -6.17 -20.25 1.96
CA TRP A 261 -7.31 -19.33 1.98
C TRP A 261 -8.56 -19.99 2.56
N ASP A 262 -8.51 -20.27 3.85
CA ASP A 262 -9.70 -20.57 4.65
C ASP A 262 -9.90 -19.42 5.64
N PRO A 263 -10.90 -18.55 5.41
CA PRO A 263 -11.17 -17.42 6.31
C PRO A 263 -11.61 -17.84 7.73
N GLU A 264 -11.93 -19.11 7.93
CA GLU A 264 -12.46 -19.62 9.21
C GLU A 264 -11.53 -20.59 9.95
N SER A 265 -10.43 -21.05 9.35
CA SER A 265 -9.52 -21.96 10.07
C SER A 265 -8.53 -21.21 10.97
N LEU A 266 -8.99 -20.83 12.14
CA LEU A 266 -8.15 -20.73 13.34
C LEU A 266 -7.53 -22.11 13.62
N ILE A 267 -6.47 -22.47 12.86
CA ILE A 267 -5.68 -23.66 13.19
C ILE A 267 -4.84 -23.34 14.42
N THR A 268 -5.35 -23.75 15.58
CA THR A 268 -4.72 -23.62 16.89
C THR A 268 -3.59 -24.64 17.13
N ASN A 269 -2.96 -25.19 16.08
CA ASN A 269 -1.96 -26.23 16.26
C ASN A 269 -0.59 -25.81 15.73
N GLU A 270 0.31 -25.46 16.65
CA GLU A 270 1.71 -25.04 16.41
C GLU A 270 2.55 -26.09 15.66
N HIS A 271 2.18 -27.36 15.71
CA HIS A 271 2.90 -28.46 15.04
C HIS A 271 2.69 -28.44 13.52
N THR A 272 1.52 -28.01 13.08
CA THR A 272 1.20 -27.85 11.65
C THR A 272 1.89 -26.64 11.03
N ARG A 273 2.10 -25.57 11.80
CA ARG A 273 2.84 -24.37 11.37
C ARG A 273 4.31 -24.64 11.04
N GLN A 274 4.98 -25.51 11.79
CA GLN A 274 6.39 -25.88 11.57
C GLN A 274 6.62 -26.81 10.37
N LEU A 275 5.64 -27.64 10.00
CA LEU A 275 5.73 -28.55 8.85
C LEU A 275 5.58 -27.81 7.50
N TYR A 276 4.85 -26.69 7.47
CA TYR A 276 4.60 -25.93 6.24
C TYR A 276 5.65 -24.84 5.94
N SER A 277 6.47 -24.45 6.92
CA SER A 277 7.51 -23.43 6.73
C SER A 277 8.79 -23.91 6.03
N LYS A 278 8.91 -25.19 5.70
CA LYS A 278 10.16 -25.79 5.19
C LYS A 278 10.12 -26.38 3.78
N ASN A 279 8.97 -26.43 3.11
CA ASN A 279 8.87 -27.09 1.80
C ASN A 279 8.35 -26.13 0.73
N TRP A 280 9.23 -25.35 0.16
CA TRP A 280 9.00 -24.67 -1.12
C TRP A 280 9.02 -25.72 -2.23
N ILE A 281 7.91 -25.90 -2.92
CA ILE A 281 7.86 -26.65 -4.18
C ILE A 281 7.62 -25.62 -5.28
N PRO A 282 8.44 -25.60 -6.34
CA PRO A 282 8.21 -24.71 -7.48
C PRO A 282 6.81 -24.96 -8.03
N VAL A 283 6.06 -23.88 -8.27
CA VAL A 283 4.76 -23.96 -8.93
C VAL A 283 4.97 -24.69 -10.26
N SER A 284 4.42 -25.88 -10.38
CA SER A 284 4.60 -26.69 -11.61
C SER A 284 4.00 -25.94 -12.79
N ALA A 285 4.57 -26.14 -13.99
CA ALA A 285 4.06 -25.56 -15.22
C ALA A 285 2.54 -25.79 -15.41
N THR A 286 2.00 -26.85 -14.83
CA THR A 286 0.55 -27.18 -14.82
C THR A 286 -0.28 -26.15 -14.02
N CYS A 287 0.20 -25.67 -12.88
CA CYS A 287 -0.50 -24.62 -12.11
C CYS A 287 -0.56 -23.28 -12.85
N MET A 288 0.54 -22.89 -13.48
CA MET A 288 0.59 -21.66 -14.29
C MET A 288 -0.39 -21.72 -15.48
N THR A 289 -0.44 -22.86 -16.17
CA THR A 289 -1.39 -23.08 -17.26
C THR A 289 -2.84 -22.98 -16.77
N THR A 290 -3.16 -23.59 -15.61
CA THR A 290 -4.49 -23.54 -15.02
C THR A 290 -4.90 -22.12 -14.63
N LEU A 291 -3.99 -21.30 -14.12
CA LEU A 291 -4.26 -19.90 -13.78
C LEU A 291 -4.55 -19.03 -15.02
N ILE A 292 -3.80 -19.22 -16.10
CA ILE A 292 -4.03 -18.50 -17.36
C ILE A 292 -5.40 -18.87 -17.94
N GLU A 293 -5.72 -20.15 -17.98
CA GLU A 293 -7.03 -20.65 -18.42
C GLU A 293 -8.15 -20.15 -17.50
N SER A 294 -7.93 -20.10 -16.19
CA SER A 294 -8.90 -19.57 -15.23
C SER A 294 -9.25 -18.11 -15.52
N ARG A 295 -8.26 -17.28 -15.87
CA ARG A 295 -8.51 -15.90 -16.27
C ARG A 295 -9.39 -15.81 -17.51
N ILE A 296 -9.08 -16.58 -18.54
CA ILE A 296 -9.85 -16.62 -19.79
C ILE A 296 -11.29 -17.04 -19.51
N VAL A 297 -11.49 -18.10 -18.73
CA VAL A 297 -12.83 -18.60 -18.39
C VAL A 297 -13.57 -17.63 -17.48
N LYS A 298 -12.91 -16.97 -16.53
CA LYS A 298 -13.51 -15.91 -15.72
C LYS A 298 -14.05 -14.76 -16.59
N GLU A 299 -13.26 -14.30 -17.55
CA GLU A 299 -13.70 -13.26 -18.49
C GLU A 299 -14.88 -13.75 -19.34
N TYR A 300 -14.82 -14.98 -19.83
CA TYR A 300 -15.91 -15.59 -20.57
C TYR A 300 -17.20 -15.74 -19.74
N LEU A 301 -17.09 -16.13 -18.46
CA LEU A 301 -18.22 -16.26 -17.54
C LEU A 301 -18.87 -14.91 -17.18
N SER A 302 -18.23 -13.79 -17.43
CA SER A 302 -18.86 -12.48 -17.27
C SER A 302 -20.03 -12.26 -18.25
N ASP A 303 -19.93 -12.82 -19.45
CA ASP A 303 -20.95 -12.71 -20.50
C ASP A 303 -21.80 -13.99 -20.68
N ASN A 304 -21.27 -15.15 -20.29
CA ASN A 304 -21.84 -16.45 -20.50
C ASN A 304 -22.18 -17.18 -19.20
N THR A 305 -23.09 -18.14 -19.24
CA THR A 305 -23.52 -18.91 -18.07
C THR A 305 -22.67 -20.14 -17.77
N VAL A 306 -21.95 -20.65 -18.77
CA VAL A 306 -21.09 -21.83 -18.65
C VAL A 306 -19.78 -21.57 -19.38
N GLY A 307 -18.66 -21.89 -18.77
CA GLY A 307 -17.33 -21.86 -19.37
C GLY A 307 -16.71 -23.26 -19.36
N THR A 308 -15.92 -23.57 -20.36
CA THR A 308 -15.26 -24.87 -20.51
C THR A 308 -13.76 -24.72 -20.35
N PHE A 309 -13.16 -25.56 -19.53
CA PHE A 309 -11.73 -25.72 -19.40
C PHE A 309 -11.25 -26.93 -20.19
N GLU A 310 -10.20 -26.72 -20.97
CA GLU A 310 -9.52 -27.79 -21.71
C GLU A 310 -8.01 -27.70 -21.43
N PHE A 311 -7.41 -28.69 -20.78
CA PHE A 311 -5.97 -28.72 -20.62
C PHE A 311 -5.39 -30.13 -20.65
N ASN A 312 -4.17 -30.24 -21.19
CA ASN A 312 -3.40 -31.48 -21.24
C ASN A 312 -2.69 -31.72 -19.92
N ILE A 313 -3.13 -32.72 -19.17
CA ILE A 313 -2.42 -33.17 -17.97
C ILE A 313 -1.36 -34.15 -18.41
N ARG A 314 -0.08 -33.77 -18.20
CA ARG A 314 1.02 -34.74 -18.26
C ARG A 314 1.14 -35.40 -16.90
N PRO A 315 0.83 -36.70 -16.76
CA PRO A 315 1.04 -37.37 -15.50
C PRO A 315 2.53 -37.37 -15.20
N TYR A 316 2.92 -36.77 -14.07
CA TYR A 316 4.24 -37.00 -13.52
C TYR A 316 4.32 -38.44 -13.09
N PRO A 317 5.45 -39.14 -13.34
CA PRO A 317 5.63 -40.49 -12.82
C PRO A 317 5.52 -40.43 -11.30
N VAL A 318 4.51 -41.09 -10.74
CA VAL A 318 4.42 -41.34 -9.30
C VAL A 318 5.59 -42.27 -8.97
N ILE A 319 6.62 -41.75 -8.32
CA ILE A 319 7.68 -42.60 -7.76
C ILE A 319 7.07 -43.28 -6.54
N PRO A 320 6.85 -44.61 -6.56
CA PRO A 320 6.36 -45.28 -5.37
C PRO A 320 7.45 -45.15 -4.30
N VAL A 321 7.14 -44.48 -3.20
CA VAL A 321 7.96 -44.51 -2.00
C VAL A 321 7.86 -45.96 -1.48
N ARG A 322 8.86 -46.77 -1.79
CA ARG A 322 9.05 -48.04 -1.11
C ARG A 322 9.38 -47.72 0.34
N ASP A 323 8.59 -48.28 1.23
CA ASP A 323 8.79 -48.32 2.66
C ASP A 323 10.17 -48.97 2.96
N THR A 324 11.22 -48.15 2.99
CA THR A 324 12.53 -48.56 3.49
C THR A 324 12.71 -47.83 4.82
N GLY A 325 12.44 -48.59 5.90
CA GLY A 325 12.73 -48.17 7.27
C GLY A 325 14.21 -47.79 7.41
N ILE A 326 14.54 -46.54 7.19
CA ILE A 326 15.82 -45.95 7.59
C ILE A 326 15.49 -44.58 8.19
N GLN A 327 15.63 -44.55 9.53
CA GLN A 327 15.88 -43.31 10.25
C GLN A 327 17.22 -42.75 9.79
N GLU A 328 17.22 -41.60 9.12
CA GLU A 328 18.27 -40.62 9.23
C GLU A 328 17.83 -39.31 8.49
N GLU A 329 17.67 -38.27 9.29
CA GLU A 329 17.66 -36.90 8.83
C GLU A 329 18.98 -36.60 8.15
N LYS A 330 18.96 -36.20 6.89
CA LYS A 330 19.76 -35.16 6.26
C LYS A 330 19.77 -35.29 4.73
N ASN A 331 19.36 -34.17 4.08
CA ASN A 331 19.75 -33.81 2.72
C ASN A 331 19.46 -34.80 1.59
N MET A 332 18.23 -34.86 1.11
CA MET A 332 17.97 -35.51 -0.17
C MET A 332 17.32 -34.53 -1.15
N TRP A 333 18.14 -33.68 -1.73
CA TRP A 333 17.85 -33.09 -3.03
C TRP A 333 18.11 -34.15 -4.08
N ILE A 334 17.08 -34.86 -4.52
CA ILE A 334 17.20 -35.69 -5.73
C ILE A 334 16.80 -34.78 -6.89
N SER A 335 17.81 -34.29 -7.60
CA SER A 335 17.57 -33.67 -8.89
C SER A 335 16.97 -34.71 -9.84
N ALA A 336 15.81 -34.42 -10.40
CA ALA A 336 15.08 -35.28 -11.35
C ALA A 336 15.88 -35.55 -12.67
N SER A 337 17.10 -35.05 -12.79
CA SER A 337 17.96 -35.20 -13.96
C SER A 337 18.76 -36.51 -14.01
N ARG A 338 18.62 -37.45 -13.05
CA ARG A 338 19.38 -38.70 -13.01
C ARG A 338 18.56 -39.97 -12.75
N ALA A 339 17.25 -39.95 -13.04
CA ALA A 339 16.51 -41.21 -13.16
C ALA A 339 16.62 -41.68 -14.60
N GLU A 340 17.53 -42.63 -14.82
CA GLU A 340 17.59 -43.40 -16.07
C GLU A 340 16.21 -44.01 -16.35
N MET A 341 15.61 -43.57 -17.46
CA MET A 341 14.39 -44.14 -18.02
C MET A 341 14.61 -45.58 -18.44
N THR A 342 14.25 -46.51 -17.59
CA THR A 342 14.04 -47.90 -17.98
C THR A 342 12.58 -48.24 -17.81
N SER A 343 11.76 -47.84 -18.72
CA SER A 343 10.63 -48.54 -19.34
C SER A 343 9.79 -47.57 -20.18
N ASN A 344 9.74 -47.83 -21.47
CA ASN A 344 8.87 -47.19 -22.44
C ASN A 344 7.41 -47.47 -22.12
N ARG A 345 6.78 -46.60 -21.32
CA ARG A 345 5.36 -46.31 -21.40
C ARG A 345 5.21 -44.80 -21.56
N VAL A 346 5.13 -44.38 -22.80
CA VAL A 346 4.57 -43.09 -23.16
C VAL A 346 3.10 -43.12 -22.77
N VAL A 347 2.77 -42.60 -21.61
CA VAL A 347 1.38 -42.32 -21.26
C VAL A 347 1.03 -41.08 -22.10
N SER A 348 0.21 -41.27 -23.12
CA SER A 348 -0.41 -40.19 -23.89
C SER A 348 -1.09 -39.25 -22.89
N GLY A 349 -0.78 -37.94 -22.92
CA GLY A 349 -1.43 -36.97 -22.04
C GLY A 349 -2.93 -37.03 -22.30
N GLU A 350 -3.72 -37.25 -21.26
CA GLU A 350 -5.19 -37.20 -21.36
C GLU A 350 -5.60 -35.73 -21.35
N LEU A 351 -6.47 -35.38 -22.31
CA LEU A 351 -7.16 -34.12 -22.36
C LEU A 351 -8.19 -34.10 -21.21
N PHE A 352 -8.08 -33.17 -20.29
CA PHE A 352 -9.08 -32.96 -19.27
C PHE A 352 -10.00 -31.81 -19.68
N GLU A 353 -11.27 -32.10 -19.76
CA GLU A 353 -12.34 -31.13 -20.01
C GLU A 353 -13.22 -31.06 -18.76
N CYS A 354 -13.54 -29.86 -18.30
CA CYS A 354 -14.56 -29.65 -17.30
C CYS A 354 -15.34 -28.36 -17.56
N GLU A 355 -16.62 -28.43 -17.29
CA GLU A 355 -17.49 -27.27 -17.33
C GLU A 355 -17.59 -26.62 -15.96
N ILE A 356 -17.56 -25.29 -15.94
CA ILE A 356 -17.80 -24.46 -14.76
C ILE A 356 -18.99 -23.56 -15.07
N THR A 357 -19.98 -23.57 -14.19
CA THR A 357 -21.11 -22.67 -14.30
C THR A 357 -20.77 -21.31 -13.65
N ARG A 358 -21.43 -20.26 -14.12
CA ARG A 358 -21.35 -18.93 -13.47
C ARG A 358 -21.75 -19.03 -12.00
N GLU A 359 -22.75 -19.81 -11.65
CA GLU A 359 -23.23 -19.98 -10.28
C GLU A 359 -22.15 -20.60 -9.38
N GLU A 360 -21.44 -21.63 -9.85
CA GLU A 360 -20.32 -22.23 -9.10
C GLU A 360 -19.21 -21.21 -8.86
N PHE A 361 -18.87 -20.44 -9.88
CA PHE A 361 -17.87 -19.39 -9.78
C PHE A 361 -18.30 -18.26 -8.82
N GLU A 362 -19.51 -17.73 -8.98
CA GLU A 362 -20.05 -16.67 -8.15
C GLU A 362 -20.19 -17.09 -6.68
N GLN A 363 -20.55 -18.35 -6.42
CA GLN A 363 -20.59 -18.90 -5.07
C GLN A 363 -19.19 -18.91 -4.43
N ALA A 364 -18.17 -19.31 -5.18
CA ALA A 364 -16.80 -19.33 -4.68
C ALA A 364 -16.25 -17.94 -4.34
N ILE A 365 -16.51 -16.94 -5.19
CA ILE A 365 -16.01 -15.58 -4.99
C ILE A 365 -16.87 -14.72 -4.07
N SER A 366 -18.07 -15.19 -3.69
CA SER A 366 -19.04 -14.43 -2.87
C SER A 366 -18.46 -13.90 -1.57
N PRO A 367 -17.62 -14.63 -0.80
CA PRO A 367 -16.98 -14.09 0.40
C PRO A 367 -16.08 -12.90 0.10
N LEU A 368 -15.31 -12.95 -1.01
CA LEU A 368 -14.42 -11.87 -1.43
C LEU A 368 -15.21 -10.62 -1.81
N VAL A 369 -16.27 -10.79 -2.61
CA VAL A 369 -17.14 -9.68 -2.99
C VAL A 369 -17.84 -9.08 -1.77
N SER A 370 -18.30 -9.91 -0.82
CA SER A 370 -18.89 -9.44 0.43
C SER A 370 -17.89 -8.62 1.26
N LYS A 371 -16.61 -9.01 1.28
CA LYS A 371 -15.55 -8.24 1.94
C LYS A 371 -15.40 -6.86 1.32
N THR A 372 -15.41 -6.74 -0.02
CA THR A 372 -15.32 -5.43 -0.67
C THR A 372 -16.51 -4.53 -0.32
N ILE A 373 -17.73 -5.08 -0.30
CA ILE A 373 -18.96 -4.33 0.06
C ILE A 373 -18.90 -3.84 1.51
N ASN A 374 -18.37 -4.65 2.43
CA ASN A 374 -18.19 -4.24 3.82
C ASN A 374 -17.20 -3.07 3.95
N ILE A 375 -16.08 -3.13 3.23
CA ILE A 375 -15.09 -2.04 3.18
C ILE A 375 -15.76 -0.76 2.65
N VAL A 376 -16.50 -0.85 1.55
CA VAL A 376 -17.25 0.30 0.98
C VAL A 376 -18.17 0.94 2.02
N THR A 377 -19.01 0.13 2.63
CA THR A 377 -20.01 0.62 3.61
C THR A 377 -19.33 1.30 4.78
N ARG A 378 -18.24 0.72 5.25
CA ARG A 378 -17.46 1.26 6.36
C ARG A 378 -16.77 2.57 5.98
N THR A 379 -16.09 2.65 4.83
CA THR A 379 -15.41 3.87 4.35
C THR A 379 -16.37 5.05 4.24
N ILE A 380 -17.62 4.80 3.82
CA ILE A 380 -18.67 5.81 3.77
C ILE A 380 -19.07 6.25 5.19
N SER A 381 -19.23 5.28 6.12
CA SER A 381 -19.61 5.56 7.50
C SER A 381 -18.54 6.31 8.29
N ASP A 382 -17.26 6.04 8.02
CA ASP A 382 -16.11 6.66 8.72
C ASP A 382 -16.03 8.19 8.53
N ILE A 383 -16.76 8.72 7.55
CA ILE A 383 -16.85 10.17 7.27
C ILE A 383 -18.27 10.73 7.49
N ASP A 384 -19.07 10.05 8.32
CA ASP A 384 -20.44 10.45 8.66
C ASP A 384 -21.39 10.63 7.45
N LEU A 385 -21.09 9.98 6.32
CA LEU A 385 -21.96 9.96 5.15
C LEU A 385 -22.91 8.75 5.15
N LYS A 386 -24.02 8.91 4.47
CA LYS A 386 -24.96 7.82 4.16
C LYS A 386 -24.81 7.39 2.71
N ILE A 387 -25.21 6.16 2.42
CA ILE A 387 -25.23 5.63 1.05
C ILE A 387 -26.06 6.53 0.10
N ASP A 388 -27.11 7.18 0.64
CA ASP A 388 -27.96 8.09 -0.12
C ASP A 388 -27.25 9.39 -0.53
N ASP A 389 -26.22 9.83 0.20
CA ASP A 389 -25.42 11.01 -0.12
C ASP A 389 -24.53 10.79 -1.35
N ILE A 390 -24.22 9.53 -1.67
CA ILE A 390 -23.47 9.16 -2.87
C ILE A 390 -24.33 9.39 -4.11
N LYS A 391 -23.87 10.22 -5.01
CA LYS A 391 -24.56 10.59 -6.26
C LYS A 391 -24.31 9.59 -7.38
N GLY A 392 -23.13 8.98 -7.43
CA GLY A 392 -22.77 7.99 -8.42
C GLY A 392 -21.60 7.11 -7.96
N VAL A 393 -21.58 5.89 -8.46
CA VAL A 393 -20.50 4.92 -8.23
C VAL A 393 -19.82 4.62 -9.55
N ILE A 394 -18.55 4.95 -9.63
CA ILE A 394 -17.70 4.75 -10.80
C ILE A 394 -17.00 3.41 -10.66
N LEU A 395 -17.13 2.54 -11.68
CA LEU A 395 -16.48 1.24 -11.72
C LEU A 395 -15.14 1.34 -12.43
N VAL A 396 -14.10 0.77 -11.82
CA VAL A 396 -12.74 0.72 -12.34
C VAL A 396 -12.18 -0.69 -12.17
N GLY A 397 -11.29 -1.09 -13.07
CA GLY A 397 -10.65 -2.40 -13.07
C GLY A 397 -11.52 -3.51 -13.67
N GLY A 398 -10.85 -4.40 -14.42
CA GLY A 398 -11.53 -5.46 -15.19
C GLY A 398 -12.37 -6.43 -14.36
N ALA A 399 -12.01 -6.68 -13.08
CA ALA A 399 -12.77 -7.57 -12.21
C ALA A 399 -14.16 -7.02 -11.84
N THR A 400 -14.41 -5.71 -12.01
CA THR A 400 -15.75 -5.12 -11.85
C THR A 400 -16.74 -5.55 -12.90
N ARG A 401 -16.29 -6.16 -14.00
CA ARG A 401 -17.16 -6.76 -15.04
C ARG A 401 -17.89 -8.01 -14.55
N THR A 402 -17.41 -8.62 -13.46
CA THR A 402 -18.02 -9.83 -12.89
C THR A 402 -19.46 -9.52 -12.44
N PRO A 403 -20.48 -10.30 -12.91
CA PRO A 403 -21.88 -9.99 -12.64
C PRO A 403 -22.23 -9.93 -11.16
N LEU A 404 -21.64 -10.81 -10.32
CA LEU A 404 -21.85 -10.78 -8.86
C LEU A 404 -21.39 -9.46 -8.24
N VAL A 405 -20.28 -8.88 -8.70
CA VAL A 405 -19.79 -7.57 -8.23
C VAL A 405 -20.79 -6.48 -8.60
N GLN A 406 -21.18 -6.42 -9.89
CA GLN A 406 -22.14 -5.42 -10.35
C GLN A 406 -23.48 -5.52 -9.63
N ASN A 407 -24.02 -6.74 -9.49
CA ASN A 407 -25.29 -7.00 -8.80
C ASN A 407 -25.21 -6.57 -7.30
N SER A 408 -24.10 -6.83 -6.66
CA SER A 408 -23.87 -6.44 -5.25
C SER A 408 -23.86 -4.93 -5.10
N LEU A 409 -23.20 -4.20 -6.01
CA LEU A 409 -23.17 -2.74 -6.02
C LEU A 409 -24.53 -2.14 -6.38
N VAL A 410 -25.24 -2.72 -7.35
CA VAL A 410 -26.62 -2.29 -7.69
C VAL A 410 -27.57 -2.52 -6.50
N LYS A 411 -27.40 -3.64 -5.77
CA LYS A 411 -28.18 -3.90 -4.55
C LYS A 411 -27.92 -2.84 -3.46
N LEU A 412 -26.68 -2.33 -3.35
CA LEU A 412 -26.30 -1.34 -2.34
C LEU A 412 -26.66 0.09 -2.77
N PHE A 413 -26.41 0.47 -4.02
CA PHE A 413 -26.50 1.85 -4.52
C PHE A 413 -27.66 2.10 -5.50
N GLY A 414 -28.38 1.05 -5.92
CA GLY A 414 -29.45 1.16 -6.90
C GLY A 414 -28.93 1.57 -8.28
N ASN A 415 -29.63 2.47 -8.92
CA ASN A 415 -29.32 3.01 -10.26
C ASN A 415 -28.19 4.06 -10.27
N LYS A 416 -27.47 4.23 -9.17
CA LYS A 416 -26.33 5.15 -9.07
C LYS A 416 -25.03 4.55 -9.62
N VAL A 417 -25.00 3.26 -9.95
CA VAL A 417 -23.83 2.61 -10.57
C VAL A 417 -23.67 3.10 -12.01
N LEU A 418 -22.49 3.67 -12.31
CA LEU A 418 -22.19 4.30 -13.61
C LEU A 418 -21.36 3.33 -14.45
N ASN A 419 -21.85 3.00 -15.66
CA ASN A 419 -21.22 2.03 -16.58
C ASN A 419 -20.83 2.67 -17.92
N ASP A 420 -20.79 4.00 -18.01
CA ASP A 420 -20.63 4.71 -19.30
C ASP A 420 -19.19 4.74 -19.81
N VAL A 421 -18.21 4.53 -18.92
CA VAL A 421 -16.77 4.49 -19.27
C VAL A 421 -16.26 3.07 -19.11
N ASP A 422 -15.41 2.64 -20.03
CA ASP A 422 -14.75 1.35 -19.96
C ASP A 422 -13.85 1.28 -18.71
N PRO A 423 -14.13 0.38 -17.75
CA PRO A 423 -13.40 0.33 -16.47
C PRO A 423 -11.90 0.03 -16.63
N ASP A 424 -11.48 -0.61 -17.74
CA ASP A 424 -10.07 -0.88 -18.02
C ASP A 424 -9.33 0.35 -18.56
N LYS A 425 -10.04 1.39 -18.99
CA LYS A 425 -9.46 2.58 -19.64
C LYS A 425 -9.60 3.86 -18.83
N ALA A 426 -10.51 3.87 -17.87
CA ALA A 426 -10.86 5.07 -17.10
C ALA A 426 -9.65 5.75 -16.49
N VAL A 427 -8.75 4.98 -15.90
CA VAL A 427 -7.55 5.45 -15.23
C VAL A 427 -6.57 6.09 -16.23
N ALA A 428 -6.27 5.42 -17.35
CA ALA A 428 -5.37 5.94 -18.37
C ALA A 428 -5.93 7.19 -19.05
N ILE A 429 -7.25 7.25 -19.29
CA ILE A 429 -7.94 8.42 -19.81
C ILE A 429 -7.76 9.60 -18.86
N GLY A 430 -8.04 9.41 -17.57
CA GLY A 430 -7.89 10.44 -16.56
C GLY A 430 -6.45 10.94 -16.40
N ALA A 431 -5.47 10.02 -16.45
CA ALA A 431 -4.06 10.37 -16.45
C ALA A 431 -3.66 11.25 -17.66
N ALA A 432 -4.18 10.93 -18.85
CA ALA A 432 -3.92 11.72 -20.07
C ALA A 432 -4.54 13.13 -19.99
N LEU A 433 -5.74 13.22 -19.38
CA LEU A 433 -6.40 14.52 -19.16
C LEU A 433 -5.62 15.37 -18.16
N GLN A 434 -5.17 14.77 -17.06
CA GLN A 434 -4.30 15.47 -16.10
C GLN A 434 -2.99 15.93 -16.75
N ALA A 435 -2.39 15.09 -17.61
CA ALA A 435 -1.19 15.45 -18.36
C ALA A 435 -1.44 16.66 -19.27
N HIS A 436 -2.58 16.68 -19.93
CA HIS A 436 -3.02 17.81 -20.75
C HIS A 436 -3.26 19.08 -19.92
N ASP A 437 -3.96 18.97 -18.79
CA ASP A 437 -4.25 20.09 -17.89
C ASP A 437 -2.97 20.73 -17.31
N LEU A 438 -1.94 19.93 -17.03
CA LEU A 438 -0.64 20.43 -16.55
C LEU A 438 0.12 21.24 -17.61
N THR A 439 -0.10 20.95 -18.89
CA THR A 439 0.64 21.57 -20.01
C THR A 439 -0.16 22.62 -20.79
N SER A 440 -1.48 22.61 -20.66
CA SER A 440 -2.34 23.57 -21.33
C SER A 440 -2.38 24.93 -20.61
N SER A 441 -2.51 26.02 -21.38
CA SER A 441 -2.70 27.38 -20.83
C SER A 441 -4.17 27.68 -20.51
N SER A 442 -5.07 26.71 -20.58
CA SER A 442 -6.51 26.96 -20.39
C SER A 442 -6.83 27.39 -18.96
N LYS A 443 -7.84 28.26 -18.81
CA LYS A 443 -8.32 28.73 -17.51
C LYS A 443 -9.19 27.67 -16.80
N ASP A 444 -9.74 26.70 -17.54
CA ASP A 444 -10.62 25.65 -17.04
C ASP A 444 -9.79 24.40 -16.77
N ARG A 445 -8.95 24.46 -15.74
CA ARG A 445 -8.16 23.31 -15.28
C ARG A 445 -8.89 22.56 -14.18
N ASN A 446 -8.88 21.23 -14.26
CA ASN A 446 -9.31 20.41 -13.15
C ASN A 446 -8.24 20.43 -12.03
N ILE A 447 -8.65 20.67 -10.81
CA ILE A 447 -7.78 20.68 -9.64
C ILE A 447 -8.02 19.38 -8.86
N LEU A 448 -6.94 18.63 -8.69
CA LEU A 448 -6.97 17.41 -7.89
C LEU A 448 -6.40 17.71 -6.51
N LEU A 449 -7.19 17.45 -5.48
CA LEU A 449 -6.81 17.58 -4.07
C LEU A 449 -6.89 16.20 -3.43
N ASP A 450 -5.75 15.55 -3.32
CA ASP A 450 -5.59 14.34 -2.55
C ASP A 450 -5.52 14.64 -1.05
N VAL A 451 -5.70 13.63 -0.21
CA VAL A 451 -5.62 13.76 1.24
C VAL A 451 -4.61 12.78 1.82
N LEU A 452 -4.06 13.15 2.96
CA LEU A 452 -3.17 12.29 3.74
C LEU A 452 -3.97 11.13 4.37
N PRO A 453 -3.59 9.86 4.16
CA PRO A 453 -4.36 8.71 4.67
C PRO A 453 -4.24 8.51 6.18
N LEU A 454 -3.10 8.86 6.78
CA LEU A 454 -2.82 8.77 8.22
C LEU A 454 -2.14 10.04 8.70
N SER A 455 -2.34 10.36 9.99
CA SER A 455 -1.68 11.50 10.63
C SER A 455 -0.16 11.33 10.64
N LEU A 456 0.55 12.43 10.45
CA LEU A 456 2.00 12.55 10.58
C LEU A 456 2.32 13.32 11.86
N GLY A 457 3.30 12.83 12.60
CA GLY A 457 3.67 13.42 13.88
C GLY A 457 5.11 13.14 14.27
N ILE A 458 5.45 13.63 15.46
CA ILE A 458 6.76 13.38 16.08
C ILE A 458 6.59 12.84 17.50
N GLU A 459 7.58 12.09 17.92
CA GLU A 459 7.75 11.69 19.31
C GLU A 459 8.16 12.90 20.16
N THR A 460 7.46 13.10 21.26
CA THR A 460 7.82 14.05 22.32
C THR A 460 8.22 13.32 23.59
N MET A 461 8.56 14.08 24.64
CA MET A 461 8.96 13.50 25.92
C MET A 461 7.92 12.49 26.44
N GLY A 462 8.44 11.35 26.95
CA GLY A 462 7.61 10.27 27.49
C GLY A 462 7.01 9.34 26.43
N GLY A 463 7.51 9.38 25.18
CA GLY A 463 7.00 8.55 24.08
C GLY A 463 5.62 8.99 23.58
N ILE A 464 5.18 10.21 23.91
CA ILE A 464 3.91 10.77 23.45
C ILE A 464 4.06 11.26 22.01
N VAL A 465 3.10 10.95 21.16
CA VAL A 465 3.05 11.44 19.77
C VAL A 465 2.32 12.78 19.73
N GLU A 466 2.99 13.77 19.14
CA GLU A 466 2.39 15.04 18.78
C GLU A 466 2.10 15.09 17.31
N LYS A 467 0.81 15.02 16.93
CA LYS A 467 0.36 15.07 15.54
C LYS A 467 0.59 16.46 14.97
N ILE A 468 1.31 16.55 13.85
CA ILE A 468 1.60 17.80 13.13
C ILE A 468 0.60 18.00 12.01
N ILE A 469 0.41 16.98 11.15
CA ILE A 469 -0.56 17.00 10.06
C ILE A 469 -1.56 15.87 10.33
N PRO A 470 -2.84 16.21 10.61
CA PRO A 470 -3.89 15.21 10.79
C PRO A 470 -4.20 14.42 9.51
N ARG A 471 -4.71 13.19 9.65
CA ARG A 471 -5.27 12.44 8.52
C ARG A 471 -6.38 13.24 7.82
N ASN A 472 -6.64 12.92 6.56
CA ASN A 472 -7.61 13.59 5.69
C ASN A 472 -7.30 15.08 5.40
N THR A 473 -6.08 15.55 5.73
CA THR A 473 -5.63 16.90 5.33
C THR A 473 -5.35 16.91 3.83
N PRO A 474 -5.92 17.87 3.06
CA PRO A 474 -5.67 18.00 1.62
C PRO A 474 -4.19 18.28 1.30
N LEU A 475 -3.70 17.69 0.22
CA LEU A 475 -2.35 17.87 -0.30
C LEU A 475 -2.33 18.89 -1.47
N PRO A 476 -1.26 19.67 -1.65
CA PRO A 476 -0.06 19.74 -0.80
C PRO A 476 -0.31 20.52 0.50
N VAL A 477 0.43 20.18 1.55
CA VAL A 477 0.32 20.83 2.85
C VAL A 477 1.70 21.09 3.44
N SER A 478 1.85 22.21 4.15
CA SER A 478 3.03 22.51 4.97
C SER A 478 2.56 23.04 6.31
N GLU A 479 2.99 22.37 7.39
CA GLU A 479 2.68 22.73 8.76
C GLU A 479 3.96 22.87 9.57
N ILE A 480 4.02 23.94 10.38
CA ILE A 480 5.18 24.25 11.22
C ILE A 480 4.73 24.22 12.67
N LYS A 481 5.49 23.50 13.50
CA LYS A 481 5.27 23.49 14.94
C LYS A 481 6.56 23.84 15.69
N GLU A 482 6.41 24.63 16.76
CA GLU A 482 7.55 25.06 17.57
C GLU A 482 7.72 24.15 18.78
N PHE A 483 8.96 23.70 18.98
CA PHE A 483 9.40 22.88 20.11
C PHE A 483 10.53 23.56 20.86
N THR A 484 10.86 23.03 22.02
CA THR A 484 11.91 23.60 22.89
C THR A 484 12.74 22.46 23.51
N THR A 485 13.90 22.85 24.08
CA THR A 485 14.78 21.93 24.81
C THR A 485 14.18 21.57 26.18
N TYR A 486 14.40 20.32 26.59
CA TYR A 486 13.92 19.80 27.87
C TYR A 486 14.94 19.93 28.98
N VAL A 487 16.25 19.90 28.68
CA VAL A 487 17.35 19.92 29.64
C VAL A 487 18.17 21.21 29.46
N ASP A 488 18.68 21.75 30.56
CA ASP A 488 19.63 22.89 30.54
C ASP A 488 20.85 22.54 29.69
N ARG A 489 21.28 23.51 28.86
CA ARG A 489 22.46 23.41 28.01
C ARG A 489 22.37 22.26 26.98
N GLN A 490 21.21 21.86 26.61
CA GLN A 490 20.99 20.86 25.55
C GLN A 490 21.47 21.42 24.19
N THR A 491 22.43 20.75 23.56
CA THR A 491 23.03 21.17 22.27
C THR A 491 22.58 20.35 21.06
N ALA A 492 21.76 19.32 21.26
CA ALA A 492 21.20 18.50 20.21
C ALA A 492 19.79 18.03 20.56
N MET A 493 18.98 17.81 19.54
CA MET A 493 17.62 17.28 19.65
C MET A 493 17.43 16.14 18.67
N LYS A 494 17.02 14.97 19.18
CA LYS A 494 16.63 13.83 18.37
C LYS A 494 15.17 14.04 17.93
N ILE A 495 14.92 13.97 16.65
CA ILE A 495 13.59 14.08 16.04
C ILE A 495 13.23 12.72 15.47
N HIS A 496 12.15 12.14 15.98
CA HIS A 496 11.60 10.87 15.56
C HIS A 496 10.25 11.12 14.90
N VAL A 497 10.21 10.95 13.60
CA VAL A 497 9.01 11.14 12.76
C VAL A 497 8.21 9.84 12.71
N CYS A 498 6.93 9.93 12.92
CA CYS A 498 6.02 8.78 12.89
C CYS A 498 4.74 9.05 12.10
N GLN A 499 4.07 7.96 11.74
CA GLN A 499 2.78 7.96 11.07
C GLN A 499 1.81 7.05 11.80
N GLY A 500 0.59 7.51 12.02
CA GLY A 500 -0.46 6.72 12.66
C GLY A 500 -1.41 7.55 13.50
N GLU A 501 -2.35 6.87 14.18
CA GLU A 501 -3.43 7.50 14.92
C GLU A 501 -3.34 7.30 16.43
N ARG A 502 -2.39 6.50 16.93
CA ARG A 502 -2.22 6.19 18.34
C ARG A 502 -1.49 7.34 19.07
N GLU A 503 -1.68 7.38 20.38
CA GLU A 503 -1.12 8.45 21.22
C GLU A 503 0.33 8.19 21.68
N MET A 504 0.76 6.91 21.65
CA MET A 504 2.12 6.51 22.04
C MET A 504 2.95 6.12 20.82
N ILE A 505 4.25 6.42 20.83
CA ILE A 505 5.16 6.20 19.71
C ILE A 505 5.32 4.72 19.36
N GLU A 506 5.28 3.83 20.36
CA GLU A 506 5.43 2.38 20.20
C GLU A 506 4.30 1.74 19.40
N ASP A 507 3.14 2.39 19.37
CA ASP A 507 1.95 1.95 18.66
C ASP A 507 1.79 2.58 17.26
N ASN A 508 2.75 3.42 16.84
CA ASN A 508 2.74 4.11 15.55
C ASN A 508 3.93 3.67 14.70
N LYS A 509 3.80 3.83 13.39
CA LYS A 509 4.87 3.51 12.46
C LYS A 509 5.97 4.56 12.52
N SER A 510 7.20 4.12 12.77
CA SER A 510 8.39 4.95 12.66
C SER A 510 8.71 5.20 11.18
N LEU A 511 8.84 6.46 10.77
CA LEU A 511 9.20 6.85 9.41
C LEU A 511 10.68 7.23 9.28
N ALA A 512 11.17 8.06 10.20
CA ALA A 512 12.56 8.50 10.20
C ALA A 512 13.03 8.95 11.59
N GLN A 513 14.32 8.84 11.80
CA GLN A 513 14.99 9.41 12.99
C GLN A 513 16.21 10.20 12.55
N PHE A 514 16.32 11.43 13.00
CA PHE A 514 17.49 12.27 12.75
C PHE A 514 17.77 13.21 13.92
N GLU A 515 18.92 13.85 13.92
CA GLU A 515 19.36 14.69 15.02
C GLU A 515 19.70 16.11 14.52
N LEU A 516 19.06 17.12 15.11
CA LEU A 516 19.45 18.52 14.96
C LEU A 516 20.55 18.82 15.98
N LYS A 517 21.76 19.15 15.51
CA LYS A 517 22.92 19.50 16.33
C LYS A 517 23.21 21.00 16.28
N GLY A 518 23.95 21.49 17.28
CA GLY A 518 24.37 22.90 17.31
C GLY A 518 23.34 23.84 17.92
N ILE A 519 22.40 23.33 18.69
CA ILE A 519 21.47 24.14 19.48
C ILE A 519 22.29 24.93 20.51
N PRO A 520 22.05 26.24 20.70
CA PRO A 520 22.74 27.03 21.71
C PRO A 520 22.51 26.44 23.11
N PRO A 521 23.55 26.39 23.98
CA PRO A 521 23.43 25.85 25.34
C PRO A 521 22.70 26.84 26.26
N LEU A 522 21.40 26.96 26.08
CA LEU A 522 20.49 27.81 26.83
C LEU A 522 19.82 27.02 27.99
N PRO A 523 19.18 27.73 28.95
CA PRO A 523 18.29 27.06 29.90
C PRO A 523 17.19 26.27 29.20
N ALA A 524 16.74 25.20 29.85
CA ALA A 524 15.63 24.39 29.37
C ALA A 524 14.39 25.26 29.04
N GLY A 525 13.72 24.97 27.92
CA GLY A 525 12.57 25.76 27.50
C GLY A 525 12.88 27.07 26.76
N SER A 526 14.17 27.48 26.65
CA SER A 526 14.55 28.76 26.02
C SER A 526 14.88 28.65 24.54
N ALA A 527 15.41 27.52 24.06
CA ALA A 527 15.68 27.32 22.65
C ALA A 527 14.35 27.18 21.88
N ARG A 528 14.32 27.71 20.67
CA ARG A 528 13.14 27.66 19.79
C ARG A 528 13.47 26.88 18.53
N ILE A 529 12.93 25.69 18.44
CA ILE A 529 13.14 24.77 17.32
C ILE A 529 11.84 24.67 16.53
N GLU A 530 11.86 25.16 15.30
CA GLU A 530 10.76 24.98 14.35
C GLU A 530 10.95 23.66 13.63
N ILE A 531 9.90 22.83 13.61
CA ILE A 531 9.85 21.62 12.81
C ILE A 531 8.75 21.81 11.78
N GLU A 532 9.15 21.82 10.51
CA GLU A 532 8.30 21.97 9.36
C GLU A 532 8.09 20.62 8.69
N PHE A 533 6.85 20.24 8.50
CA PHE A 533 6.40 19.08 7.75
C PHE A 533 5.82 19.58 6.44
N THR A 534 6.41 19.23 5.31
CA THR A 534 5.89 19.55 3.99
C THR A 534 5.59 18.27 3.24
N VAL A 535 4.30 18.06 2.89
CA VAL A 535 3.87 16.96 2.02
C VAL A 535 3.51 17.55 0.67
N ASN A 536 4.18 17.10 -0.38
CA ASN A 536 3.95 17.59 -1.72
C ASN A 536 2.69 16.99 -2.37
N VAL A 537 2.39 17.38 -3.59
CA VAL A 537 1.24 16.87 -4.36
C VAL A 537 1.32 15.38 -4.69
N ASP A 538 2.49 14.79 -4.60
CA ASP A 538 2.72 13.36 -4.81
C ASP A 538 2.63 12.55 -3.52
N GLY A 539 2.41 13.22 -2.36
CA GLY A 539 2.35 12.60 -1.03
C GLY A 539 3.72 12.37 -0.38
N ILE A 540 4.80 12.92 -0.93
CA ILE A 540 6.16 12.74 -0.38
C ILE A 540 6.37 13.75 0.76
N LEU A 541 6.79 13.24 1.93
CA LEU A 541 7.04 14.01 3.12
C LEU A 541 8.49 14.52 3.18
N THR A 542 8.66 15.79 3.43
CA THR A 542 9.95 16.41 3.80
C THR A 542 9.82 17.00 5.19
N VAL A 543 10.75 16.69 6.07
CA VAL A 543 10.80 17.24 7.44
C VAL A 543 12.04 18.10 7.60
N THR A 544 11.86 19.36 7.95
CA THR A 544 12.93 20.32 8.21
C THR A 544 12.85 20.76 9.66
N ALA A 545 13.93 20.58 10.41
CA ALA A 545 14.09 21.11 11.77
C ALA A 545 15.07 22.29 11.74
N ARG A 546 14.68 23.41 12.34
CA ARG A 546 15.48 24.66 12.35
C ARG A 546 15.51 25.29 13.75
N GLU A 547 16.69 25.64 14.22
CA GLU A 547 16.84 26.49 15.41
C GLU A 547 16.74 27.98 14.98
N LYS A 548 15.82 28.74 15.61
CA LYS A 548 15.47 30.11 15.19
C LYS A 548 16.57 31.14 15.31
N THR A 549 17.39 31.02 16.34
CA THR A 549 18.43 32.01 16.68
C THR A 549 19.68 31.83 15.82
N THR A 550 20.17 30.62 15.73
CA THR A 550 21.38 30.26 14.98
C THR A 550 21.12 30.00 13.51
N ARG A 551 19.87 29.75 13.17
CA ARG A 551 19.43 29.32 11.83
C ARG A 551 20.06 28.00 11.35
N ILE A 552 20.59 27.23 12.28
CA ILE A 552 21.05 25.87 11.97
C ILE A 552 19.82 25.03 11.63
N GLU A 553 19.88 24.35 10.50
CA GLU A 553 18.80 23.50 10.03
C GLU A 553 19.29 22.13 9.59
N GLN A 554 18.43 21.15 9.72
CA GLN A 554 18.59 19.81 9.22
C GLN A 554 17.30 19.42 8.50
N THR A 555 17.42 19.07 7.24
CA THR A 555 16.30 18.59 6.43
C THR A 555 16.50 17.13 6.11
N VAL A 556 15.44 16.36 6.23
CA VAL A 556 15.37 14.95 5.83
C VAL A 556 14.16 14.78 4.93
N GLU A 557 14.39 14.27 3.73
CA GLU A 557 13.33 13.69 2.93
C GLU A 557 13.04 12.33 3.54
N VAL A 558 11.82 12.14 4.00
CA VAL A 558 11.42 10.92 4.68
C VAL A 558 11.06 9.91 3.61
N ASN A 559 12.03 9.09 3.28
CA ASN A 559 11.78 7.88 2.51
C ASN A 559 11.31 6.83 3.51
N SER A 560 10.00 6.62 3.60
CA SER A 560 9.47 5.51 4.37
C SER A 560 9.93 4.22 3.71
N SER A 561 10.94 3.59 4.27
CA SER A 561 11.52 2.36 3.73
C SER A 561 10.60 1.14 3.85
N PHE A 562 9.42 1.29 4.47
CA PHE A 562 8.49 0.19 4.71
C PHE A 562 7.06 0.66 4.50
N GLY A 563 6.40 0.14 3.45
CA GLY A 563 5.01 0.38 3.15
C GLY A 563 4.09 -0.02 4.31
N LEU A 564 3.01 0.73 4.48
CA LEU A 564 1.85 0.25 5.21
C LEU A 564 0.90 -0.30 4.16
N SER A 565 0.52 -1.56 4.30
CA SER A 565 -0.61 -2.06 3.52
C SER A 565 -1.88 -1.32 3.97
N GLU A 566 -2.88 -1.27 3.13
CA GLU A 566 -4.16 -0.66 3.52
C GLU A 566 -4.78 -1.39 4.71
N ALA A 567 -4.59 -2.71 4.80
CA ALA A 567 -4.95 -3.49 5.98
C ALA A 567 -4.25 -2.94 7.23
N ASP A 568 -2.98 -2.53 7.13
CA ASP A 568 -2.26 -1.92 8.24
C ASP A 568 -2.83 -0.53 8.57
N VAL A 569 -3.08 0.32 7.57
CA VAL A 569 -3.72 1.62 7.76
C VAL A 569 -5.08 1.46 8.44
N GLN A 570 -5.90 0.54 7.95
CA GLN A 570 -7.21 0.25 8.50
C GLN A 570 -7.11 -0.35 9.91
N ASN A 571 -6.15 -1.26 10.14
CA ASN A 571 -5.88 -1.81 11.45
C ASN A 571 -5.39 -0.72 12.42
N MET A 572 -4.53 0.18 12.00
CA MET A 572 -4.05 1.31 12.83
C MET A 572 -5.18 2.26 13.20
N VAL A 573 -6.06 2.58 12.26
CA VAL A 573 -7.26 3.39 12.55
C VAL A 573 -8.20 2.65 13.50
N ASN A 574 -8.45 1.35 13.27
CA ASN A 574 -9.31 0.55 14.15
C ASN A 574 -8.73 0.38 15.55
N GLN A 575 -7.44 0.10 15.64
CA GLN A 575 -6.76 0.00 16.92
C GLN A 575 -6.85 1.32 17.69
N SER A 576 -6.68 2.46 17.00
CA SER A 576 -6.80 3.76 17.65
C SER A 576 -8.21 4.02 18.21
N ILE A 577 -9.25 3.59 17.49
CA ILE A 577 -10.64 3.70 17.97
C ILE A 577 -10.89 2.75 19.15
N ASN A 578 -10.48 1.49 19.03
CA ASN A 578 -10.72 0.46 20.04
C ASN A 578 -9.90 0.69 21.32
N SER A 579 -8.70 1.25 21.19
CA SER A 579 -7.78 1.51 22.30
C SER A 579 -7.83 2.96 22.80
N PHE A 580 -8.80 3.78 22.38
CA PHE A 580 -8.88 5.21 22.70
C PHE A 580 -8.79 5.48 24.22
N ASP A 581 -9.53 4.73 25.03
CA ASP A 581 -9.53 4.90 26.49
C ASP A 581 -8.19 4.50 27.12
N GLU A 582 -7.54 3.47 26.58
CA GLU A 582 -6.22 3.00 27.02
C GLU A 582 -5.13 4.01 26.62
N ASP A 583 -5.19 4.51 25.42
CA ASP A 583 -4.28 5.53 24.90
C ASP A 583 -4.36 6.83 25.69
N MET A 584 -5.56 7.29 25.99
CA MET A 584 -5.78 8.48 26.80
C MET A 584 -5.25 8.31 28.23
N LYS A 585 -5.37 7.11 28.80
CA LYS A 585 -4.77 6.81 30.12
C LYS A 585 -3.25 6.77 30.04
N ALA A 586 -2.68 6.12 29.03
CA ALA A 586 -1.25 6.06 28.83
C ALA A 586 -0.65 7.45 28.62
N ARG A 587 -1.25 8.28 27.77
CA ARG A 587 -0.87 9.69 27.56
C ARG A 587 -0.93 10.50 28.84
N SER A 588 -2.03 10.37 29.60
CA SER A 588 -2.21 11.08 30.87
C SER A 588 -1.17 10.68 31.90
N LEU A 589 -0.87 9.39 32.00
CA LEU A 589 0.17 8.86 32.88
C LEU A 589 1.57 9.37 32.49
N ALA A 590 1.91 9.31 31.20
CA ALA A 590 3.17 9.83 30.70
C ALA A 590 3.30 11.34 30.97
N GLY A 591 2.24 12.12 30.71
CA GLY A 591 2.19 13.55 31.01
C GLY A 591 2.39 13.88 32.50
N ALA A 592 1.70 13.14 33.38
CA ALA A 592 1.87 13.29 34.81
C ALA A 592 3.31 12.99 35.28
N LYS A 593 3.91 11.92 34.78
CA LYS A 593 5.32 11.58 35.04
C LYS A 593 6.30 12.66 34.58
N ILE A 594 6.07 13.24 33.40
CA ILE A 594 6.89 14.32 32.86
C ILE A 594 6.78 15.56 33.76
N ASN A 595 5.55 15.97 34.12
CA ASN A 595 5.33 17.15 34.99
C ASN A 595 5.89 16.95 36.39
N GLY A 596 5.73 15.75 36.97
CA GLY A 596 6.30 15.38 38.25
C GLY A 596 7.82 15.44 38.25
N ASN A 597 8.48 14.90 37.22
CA ASN A 597 9.94 14.99 37.09
C ASN A 597 10.45 16.43 36.93
N LYS A 598 9.72 17.27 36.19
CA LYS A 598 10.05 18.71 36.10
C LYS A 598 9.96 19.40 37.45
N LEU A 599 8.88 19.16 38.20
CA LEU A 599 8.68 19.75 39.52
C LEU A 599 9.76 19.29 40.50
N ILE A 600 10.08 17.99 40.52
CA ILE A 600 11.16 17.42 41.33
C ILE A 600 12.48 18.13 41.01
N HIS A 601 12.83 18.28 39.76
CA HIS A 601 14.05 18.91 39.31
C HIS A 601 14.13 20.40 39.75
N LEU A 602 13.01 21.13 39.65
CA LEU A 602 12.91 22.51 40.09
C LEU A 602 13.10 22.62 41.62
N VAL A 603 12.48 21.74 42.39
CA VAL A 603 12.59 21.71 43.85
C VAL A 603 14.03 21.35 44.30
N GLU A 604 14.65 20.34 43.67
CA GLU A 604 16.03 19.92 44.00
C GLU A 604 17.07 20.98 43.71
N ASN A 605 16.89 21.75 42.66
CA ASN A 605 17.86 22.79 42.27
C ASN A 605 17.68 24.12 43.04
N ASN A 606 16.67 24.23 43.86
CA ASN A 606 16.42 25.46 44.63
C ASN A 606 17.02 25.34 46.05
N ASN A 607 18.10 26.07 46.33
CA ASN A 607 18.81 26.02 47.59
C ASN A 607 17.94 26.33 48.81
N ASN A 608 16.86 27.10 48.66
CA ASN A 608 15.93 27.47 49.75
C ASN A 608 15.11 26.26 50.24
N PHE A 609 14.95 25.24 49.44
CA PHE A 609 14.17 24.04 49.77
C PHE A 609 15.02 22.94 50.45
N SER A 610 16.34 23.04 50.42
CA SER A 610 17.26 21.99 50.91
C SER A 610 17.21 21.75 52.41
N THR A 611 16.67 22.70 53.21
CA THR A 611 16.65 22.67 54.68
C THR A 611 15.32 22.21 55.28
N ASP A 612 14.21 22.18 54.51
CA ASP A 612 12.90 21.80 55.01
C ASP A 612 12.70 20.29 54.98
N GLN A 613 12.49 19.69 56.16
CA GLN A 613 12.32 18.24 56.31
C GLN A 613 10.95 17.76 55.78
N LYS A 614 9.91 18.61 55.85
CA LYS A 614 8.57 18.30 55.29
C LYS A 614 8.65 18.18 53.77
N LEU A 615 9.32 19.13 53.15
CA LEU A 615 9.47 19.15 51.69
C LEU A 615 10.33 18.00 51.18
N LYS A 616 11.37 17.59 51.93
CA LYS A 616 12.18 16.39 51.62
C LYS A 616 11.34 15.13 51.63
N ASN A 617 10.42 14.99 52.58
CA ASN A 617 9.53 13.84 52.65
C ASN A 617 8.55 13.83 51.48
N LEU A 618 7.97 14.98 51.14
CA LEU A 618 7.05 15.12 49.99
C LEU A 618 7.75 14.83 48.66
N LEU A 619 9.00 15.34 48.53
CA LEU A 619 9.83 15.05 47.33
C LEU A 619 10.14 13.55 47.21
N GLN A 620 10.43 12.87 48.33
CA GLN A 620 10.66 11.42 48.29
C GLN A 620 9.35 10.65 47.97
N ASN A 621 8.21 11.10 48.50
CA ASN A 621 6.90 10.53 48.17
C ASN A 621 6.57 10.71 46.67
N ALA A 622 6.81 11.90 46.13
CA ALA A 622 6.60 12.16 44.69
C ALA A 622 7.51 11.28 43.82
N LYS A 623 8.78 11.11 44.20
CA LYS A 623 9.69 10.20 43.49
C LYS A 623 9.22 8.75 43.51
N ASN A 624 8.72 8.30 44.68
CA ASN A 624 8.18 6.94 44.80
C ASN A 624 6.93 6.75 43.98
N ALA A 625 5.97 7.69 44.03
CA ALA A 625 4.74 7.66 43.22
C ALA A 625 5.04 7.63 41.72
N LEU A 626 6.04 8.36 41.23
CA LEU A 626 6.44 8.39 39.83
C LEU A 626 7.01 7.05 39.33
N GLN A 627 7.47 6.14 40.21
CA GLN A 627 7.84 4.79 39.81
C GLN A 627 6.65 3.87 39.61
N GLY A 628 5.49 4.24 40.15
CA GLY A 628 4.23 3.52 39.97
C GLY A 628 3.52 3.87 38.67
N ASN A 629 2.33 3.27 38.48
CA ASN A 629 1.45 3.49 37.31
C ASN A 629 0.04 3.97 37.71
N ASP A 630 -0.15 4.36 38.98
CA ASP A 630 -1.42 4.93 39.44
C ASP A 630 -1.42 6.45 39.22
N LEU A 631 -2.23 6.88 38.24
CA LEU A 631 -2.34 8.29 37.86
C LEU A 631 -2.82 9.17 39.04
N ASN A 632 -3.75 8.66 39.87
CA ASN A 632 -4.29 9.42 41.00
C ASN A 632 -3.23 9.60 42.11
N GLU A 633 -2.50 8.55 42.41
CA GLU A 633 -1.39 8.59 43.39
C GLU A 633 -0.30 9.59 42.92
N ILE A 634 0.07 9.53 41.65
CA ILE A 634 1.04 10.45 41.06
C ILE A 634 0.56 11.90 41.14
N ASN A 635 -0.66 12.17 40.68
CA ASN A 635 -1.21 13.52 40.68
C ASN A 635 -1.33 14.10 42.11
N ASN A 636 -1.77 13.29 43.08
CA ASN A 636 -1.87 13.71 44.47
C ASN A 636 -0.51 14.05 45.03
N ALA A 637 0.52 13.20 44.83
CA ALA A 637 1.86 13.43 45.31
C ALA A 637 2.52 14.70 44.67
N ILE A 638 2.25 14.91 43.37
CA ILE A 638 2.68 16.11 42.65
C ILE A 638 2.02 17.38 43.25
N ALA A 639 0.69 17.34 43.42
CA ALA A 639 -0.05 18.48 43.97
C ALA A 639 0.35 18.84 45.39
N GLU A 640 0.60 17.84 46.25
CA GLU A 640 1.12 18.07 47.59
C GLU A 640 2.52 18.73 47.60
N LEU A 641 3.40 18.27 46.70
CA LEU A 641 4.75 18.84 46.52
C LEU A 641 4.66 20.26 45.98
N GLU A 642 3.83 20.54 44.99
CA GLU A 642 3.64 21.85 44.37
C GLU A 642 3.09 22.86 45.37
N ASN A 643 2.00 22.52 46.09
CA ASN A 643 1.41 23.41 47.09
C ASN A 643 2.40 23.78 48.21
N SER A 644 3.12 22.78 48.70
CA SER A 644 4.13 23.05 49.77
C SER A 644 5.33 23.85 49.26
N SER A 645 5.69 23.72 47.98
CA SER A 645 6.76 24.54 47.38
C SER A 645 6.35 25.99 47.16
N LEU A 646 5.07 26.22 46.78
CA LEU A 646 4.50 27.58 46.62
C LEU A 646 4.38 28.30 47.98
N GLU A 647 3.90 27.60 49.02
CA GLU A 647 3.82 28.15 50.39
C GLU A 647 5.22 28.65 50.88
N LEU A 648 6.28 27.91 50.61
CA LEU A 648 7.63 28.32 50.95
C LEU A 648 8.14 29.52 50.12
N CYS A 649 7.80 29.60 48.83
CA CYS A 649 8.12 30.76 48.01
C CYS A 649 7.42 32.03 48.49
N GLU A 650 6.19 31.96 48.98
CA GLU A 650 5.47 33.11 49.56
C GLU A 650 6.04 33.54 50.90
N LEU A 651 6.48 32.57 51.72
CA LEU A 651 7.12 32.86 53.02
C LEU A 651 8.54 33.44 52.90
N THR A 652 9.28 33.11 51.82
CA THR A 652 10.62 33.64 51.57
C THR A 652 10.62 35.00 50.86
N ASN A 653 9.50 35.40 50.27
CA ASN A 653 9.32 36.75 49.68
C ASN A 653 8.69 37.77 50.65
N ARG A 654 8.38 37.38 51.89
CA ARG A 654 8.02 38.25 53.02
C ARG A 654 9.22 38.44 53.93
#